data_90f5431900e05e2fb81c47f39261c20d
#
_entry.id   90f5431900e05e2fb81c47f39261c20d
#
_cell.length_a   1.000
_cell.length_b   1.000
_cell.length_c   1.000
_cell.angle_alpha   90.00
_cell.angle_beta   90.00
_cell.angle_gamma   90.00
#
_symmetry.space_group_name_H-M   'P 1'
#
loop_
_entity.id
_entity.type
_entity.pdbx_description
1 polymer ?
#
loop_
_entity_poly.entity_id
_entity_poly.type
_entity_poly.pdbx_seq_one_letter_code
_entity_poly.pdbx_strand_id
1 'polypeptide(L)'
;MTTYSRKMQAIFHRAQLEAERFGSPFLETWHVLLAMVEVPGSVAYLTFTDFEDRIRAEEIETAAVLAMEKSPKDLSESDIIDLRVQSHALEAMLQEAEGIAGVTGAVEVGSEHVLMAFLLHKDLMVCRLLEVAGFQYKDDSDKPRIIDLRRSLERYAGLSKQDLKAIHDLRKPKKSKASGNFANMMQPPQSSTGELSDYTKDLTAVAESGALDPVIGREKEISRMIQVLSRKTKNNPVLVGEAGVGKTALALGLAQRIASGEVPFELADMRILELDMMSVVAGTRFRGDFEERMNQIIDEIEADGKIILFIDELHTIIGSGSGIDSTLDAANILKPALARGTLHMVGATTQAEYQKHIEKDAALSRRFAKITIEEPSVAEAIDILKGLRSSYEDYHRVTITDEAVETAVKAAHRYLTSKNLPDSAIDLLDEASATVQGRIKKEAKREITPLDEALLSGDMKAAVKQYKASQKAKLPEPALVDADQIMQTLSRLSGIPVEKMTQADSKRYLNLEAELHKRVIGQDEAVSAISRAIRRNQSGIRTGKRPIGSFMFLGPTGVGKTELAKALAEVLFDDESALLRFDMSEYMEKFAASRLNGAPPGYVGYDEGGELTEKVRNKPYSVLLFDEVEKAHPDIFNILLQVLDDGVLTDSRGRKVDFSNTIIIMTSNLGATALRDDKTVGFGVQDISHNHQAMQSRIMEELKKAYRPEFINRIDEKVVFHSLEEEQLREIVKIMMKPLVSALAEKGIDLKFQPAALKHLAKDGYDVEMGARPLRRTIQTQVEDKLSELLLGGQVVSGQTLKIGCSKDKLTFTVV
;
A
#
# COMPACT_ATOMS: atom_id res chain seq x y z
N MET A 1 -22.68 28.92 16.64
CA MET A 1 -22.07 28.94 15.29
C MET A 1 -22.32 30.29 14.68
N THR A 2 -21.24 30.97 14.33
CA THR A 2 -21.34 32.23 13.59
C THR A 2 -21.65 31.87 12.14
N THR A 3 -22.86 32.32 11.68
CA THR A 3 -23.27 32.07 10.29
C THR A 3 -22.58 33.05 9.37
N TYR A 4 -21.96 32.55 8.31
CA TYR A 4 -21.36 33.33 7.23
C TYR A 4 -22.44 33.76 6.24
N SER A 5 -22.38 35.01 5.76
CA SER A 5 -23.31 35.51 4.74
C SER A 5 -23.21 34.67 3.44
N ARG A 6 -24.31 34.61 2.68
CA ARG A 6 -24.34 33.89 1.38
C ARG A 6 -23.21 34.32 0.42
N LYS A 7 -22.84 35.61 0.45
CA LYS A 7 -21.72 36.12 -0.37
C LYS A 7 -20.37 35.63 0.16
N MET A 8 -20.22 35.53 1.48
CA MET A 8 -18.99 34.99 2.06
C MET A 8 -18.84 33.48 1.80
N GLN A 9 -19.93 32.74 1.85
CA GLN A 9 -19.93 31.31 1.45
C GLN A 9 -19.52 31.11 -0.01
N ALA A 10 -20.03 31.99 -0.93
CA ALA A 10 -19.60 31.97 -2.34
C ALA A 10 -18.10 32.32 -2.51
N ILE A 11 -17.57 33.22 -1.67
CA ILE A 11 -16.15 33.56 -1.65
C ILE A 11 -15.33 32.35 -1.18
N PHE A 12 -15.75 31.64 -0.13
CA PHE A 12 -15.05 30.45 0.32
C PHE A 12 -15.04 29.35 -0.72
N HIS A 13 -16.17 29.09 -1.38
CA HIS A 13 -16.23 28.11 -2.46
C HIS A 13 -15.28 28.50 -3.62
N ARG A 14 -15.26 29.77 -4.03
CA ARG A 14 -14.33 30.24 -5.04
C ARG A 14 -12.88 30.16 -4.58
N ALA A 15 -12.60 30.49 -3.33
CA ALA A 15 -11.27 30.39 -2.75
C ALA A 15 -10.74 28.94 -2.71
N GLN A 16 -11.62 27.96 -2.51
CA GLN A 16 -11.28 26.52 -2.62
C GLN A 16 -10.86 26.17 -4.04
N LEU A 17 -11.61 26.61 -5.05
CA LEU A 17 -11.24 26.39 -6.46
C LEU A 17 -9.89 27.04 -6.80
N GLU A 18 -9.59 28.22 -6.26
CA GLU A 18 -8.28 28.85 -6.43
C GLU A 18 -7.17 28.08 -5.71
N ALA A 19 -7.42 27.57 -4.49
CA ALA A 19 -6.46 26.73 -3.79
C ALA A 19 -6.15 25.45 -4.58
N GLU A 20 -7.16 24.80 -5.14
CA GLU A 20 -7.00 23.63 -6.04
C GLU A 20 -6.19 23.99 -7.28
N ARG A 21 -6.52 25.11 -7.93
CA ARG A 21 -5.83 25.62 -9.13
C ARG A 21 -4.34 25.85 -8.89
N PHE A 22 -3.96 26.35 -7.72
CA PHE A 22 -2.58 26.61 -7.35
C PHE A 22 -1.89 25.38 -6.71
N GLY A 23 -2.59 24.27 -6.53
CA GLY A 23 -2.08 23.06 -5.89
C GLY A 23 -1.64 23.31 -4.44
N SER A 24 -2.35 24.22 -3.76
CA SER A 24 -2.04 24.61 -2.39
C SER A 24 -2.60 23.57 -1.41
N PRO A 25 -1.83 23.19 -0.42
CA PRO A 25 -2.23 22.18 0.55
C PRO A 25 -3.33 22.64 1.51
N PHE A 26 -3.42 23.88 1.77
CA PHE A 26 -4.37 24.47 2.71
C PHE A 26 -5.10 25.64 2.06
N LEU A 27 -6.29 25.94 2.55
CA LEU A 27 -6.94 27.19 2.22
C LEU A 27 -6.24 28.34 2.97
N GLU A 28 -5.54 29.17 2.23
CA GLU A 28 -4.74 30.30 2.74
C GLU A 28 -5.49 31.63 2.65
N THR A 29 -5.06 32.64 3.42
CA THR A 29 -5.64 33.98 3.41
C THR A 29 -5.66 34.63 2.03
N TRP A 30 -4.67 34.37 1.21
CA TRP A 30 -4.56 34.96 -0.14
C TRP A 30 -5.51 34.33 -1.16
N HIS A 31 -5.88 33.03 -1.02
CA HIS A 31 -6.94 32.43 -1.83
C HIS A 31 -8.30 33.11 -1.59
N VAL A 32 -8.56 33.44 -0.31
CA VAL A 32 -9.76 34.17 0.07
C VAL A 32 -9.74 35.59 -0.49
N LEU A 33 -8.57 36.25 -0.49
CA LEU A 33 -8.43 37.57 -1.10
C LEU A 33 -8.72 37.53 -2.62
N LEU A 34 -8.16 36.56 -3.36
CA LEU A 34 -8.42 36.42 -4.80
C LEU A 34 -9.93 36.23 -5.07
N ALA A 35 -10.56 35.35 -4.32
CA ALA A 35 -12.00 35.11 -4.43
C ALA A 35 -12.84 36.34 -4.08
N MET A 36 -12.39 37.18 -3.15
CA MET A 36 -13.07 38.46 -2.81
C MET A 36 -13.07 39.46 -3.97
N VAL A 37 -12.02 39.46 -4.77
CA VAL A 37 -11.93 40.33 -5.93
C VAL A 37 -12.77 39.83 -7.12
N GLU A 38 -13.06 38.53 -7.16
CA GLU A 38 -13.79 37.90 -8.25
C GLU A 38 -15.29 37.73 -8.03
N VAL A 39 -15.78 37.70 -6.76
CA VAL A 39 -17.20 37.45 -6.47
C VAL A 39 -18.01 38.75 -6.49
N PRO A 40 -18.82 39.00 -7.56
CA PRO A 40 -19.54 40.27 -7.73
C PRO A 40 -20.59 40.53 -6.65
N GLY A 41 -20.71 41.78 -6.24
CA GLY A 41 -21.73 42.23 -5.31
C GLY A 41 -21.46 41.86 -3.83
N SER A 42 -20.27 41.39 -3.50
CA SER A 42 -19.76 41.36 -2.12
C SER A 42 -19.24 42.76 -1.75
N VAL A 43 -19.27 43.12 -0.44
CA VAL A 43 -18.73 44.42 0.02
C VAL A 43 -17.23 44.54 -0.27
N ALA A 44 -16.50 43.42 -0.14
CA ALA A 44 -15.09 43.36 -0.53
C ALA A 44 -14.90 43.67 -2.04
N TYR A 45 -15.67 43.03 -2.92
CA TYR A 45 -15.64 43.31 -4.37
C TYR A 45 -15.90 44.81 -4.68
N LEU A 46 -16.95 45.37 -4.10
CA LEU A 46 -17.27 46.80 -4.29
C LEU A 46 -16.15 47.73 -3.79
N THR A 47 -15.45 47.30 -2.73
CA THR A 47 -14.31 48.03 -2.19
C THR A 47 -13.14 48.08 -3.21
N PHE A 48 -12.88 46.99 -3.89
CA PHE A 48 -11.84 46.92 -4.89
C PHE A 48 -12.21 47.64 -6.20
N THR A 49 -13.47 47.63 -6.58
CA THR A 49 -13.94 48.38 -7.80
C THR A 49 -13.71 49.87 -7.73
N ASP A 50 -13.63 50.50 -6.54
CA ASP A 50 -13.25 51.91 -6.39
C ASP A 50 -11.81 52.21 -6.91
N PHE A 51 -10.99 51.18 -7.08
CA PHE A 51 -9.60 51.27 -7.52
C PHE A 51 -9.33 50.55 -8.86
N GLU A 52 -10.38 50.11 -9.58
CA GLU A 52 -10.29 49.32 -10.81
C GLU A 52 -9.52 50.03 -11.94
N ASP A 53 -9.57 51.37 -12.02
CA ASP A 53 -8.80 52.18 -12.95
C ASP A 53 -7.29 52.18 -12.66
N ARG A 54 -6.87 51.80 -11.45
CA ARG A 54 -5.48 51.87 -10.97
C ARG A 54 -4.87 50.49 -10.67
N ILE A 55 -5.69 49.52 -10.30
CA ILE A 55 -5.27 48.18 -9.91
C ILE A 55 -6.31 47.18 -10.40
N ARG A 56 -5.91 46.28 -11.30
CA ARG A 56 -6.77 45.23 -11.84
C ARG A 56 -6.71 43.98 -10.95
N ALA A 57 -7.80 43.22 -10.90
CA ALA A 57 -7.84 41.91 -10.23
C ALA A 57 -6.71 40.99 -10.72
N GLU A 58 -6.39 41.06 -12.03
CA GLU A 58 -5.29 40.35 -12.68
C GLU A 58 -3.89 40.69 -12.10
N GLU A 59 -3.71 41.85 -11.50
CA GLU A 59 -2.43 42.22 -10.87
C GLU A 59 -2.26 41.61 -9.49
N ILE A 60 -3.37 41.46 -8.74
CA ILE A 60 -3.37 40.73 -7.47
C ILE A 60 -3.12 39.23 -7.71
N GLU A 61 -3.74 38.64 -8.72
CA GLU A 61 -3.51 37.27 -9.15
C GLU A 61 -2.04 37.03 -9.56
N THR A 62 -1.50 37.95 -10.39
CA THR A 62 -0.09 37.85 -10.80
C THR A 62 0.87 38.01 -9.64
N ALA A 63 0.55 38.86 -8.67
CA ALA A 63 1.32 39.03 -7.46
C ALA A 63 1.30 37.75 -6.58
N ALA A 64 0.15 37.05 -6.50
CA ALA A 64 0.02 35.81 -5.78
C ALA A 64 0.88 34.68 -6.41
N VAL A 65 0.85 34.53 -7.74
CA VAL A 65 1.68 33.56 -8.48
C VAL A 65 3.16 33.79 -8.21
N LEU A 66 3.61 35.05 -8.27
CA LEU A 66 5.02 35.41 -8.05
C LEU A 66 5.49 35.21 -6.61
N ALA A 67 4.60 35.39 -5.65
CA ALA A 67 4.91 35.19 -4.24
C ALA A 67 5.11 33.70 -3.91
N MET A 68 4.41 32.81 -4.59
CA MET A 68 4.53 31.36 -4.40
C MET A 68 5.83 30.77 -4.94
N GLU A 69 6.38 31.31 -6.02
CA GLU A 69 7.66 30.84 -6.58
C GLU A 69 8.87 31.16 -5.68
N LYS A 70 8.73 32.08 -4.75
CA LYS A 70 9.78 32.48 -3.79
C LYS A 70 9.69 31.80 -2.43
N SER A 71 8.68 30.96 -2.18
CA SER A 71 8.54 30.25 -0.89
C SER A 71 9.38 28.97 -0.90
N PRO A 72 10.18 28.68 0.13
CA PRO A 72 10.99 27.45 0.17
C PRO A 72 10.07 26.22 0.25
N LYS A 73 10.28 25.28 -0.68
CA LYS A 73 9.64 23.99 -0.71
C LYS A 73 10.34 23.06 0.27
N ASP A 74 9.78 22.91 1.46
CA ASP A 74 10.06 21.77 2.34
C ASP A 74 8.71 21.28 2.92
N LEU A 75 7.95 20.58 2.07
CA LEU A 75 6.81 19.78 2.51
C LEU A 75 7.06 18.36 2.01
N SER A 76 7.08 17.40 2.94
CA SER A 76 7.25 15.99 2.67
C SER A 76 6.04 15.41 1.92
N GLU A 77 6.27 14.40 1.06
CA GLU A 77 5.24 13.73 0.24
C GLU A 77 4.12 13.02 1.05
N SER A 78 4.11 13.14 2.38
CA SER A 78 3.11 12.52 3.25
C SER A 78 1.90 13.41 3.58
N ASP A 79 1.91 14.68 3.20
CA ASP A 79 0.84 15.61 3.49
C ASP A 79 -0.14 15.70 2.29
N ILE A 80 -0.84 14.62 2.01
CA ILE A 80 -2.01 14.62 1.12
C ILE A 80 -3.18 15.26 1.88
N ILE A 81 -3.62 16.36 1.39
CA ILE A 81 -4.28 17.42 2.07
C ILE A 81 -5.76 17.38 1.76
N ASP A 82 -6.53 17.32 2.81
CA ASP A 82 -7.94 17.68 2.80
C ASP A 82 -8.02 19.22 2.62
N LEU A 83 -8.41 19.68 1.42
CA LEU A 83 -8.60 21.09 1.08
C LEU A 83 -9.63 21.83 1.97
N ARG A 84 -10.26 21.12 2.90
CA ARG A 84 -11.11 21.69 3.96
C ARG A 84 -10.29 22.21 5.14
N VAL A 85 -9.01 21.88 5.23
CA VAL A 85 -8.15 22.37 6.31
C VAL A 85 -7.69 23.77 6.00
N GLN A 86 -8.11 24.71 6.84
CA GLN A 86 -7.69 26.11 6.78
C GLN A 86 -6.29 26.24 7.37
N SER A 87 -5.47 27.14 6.82
CA SER A 87 -4.20 27.47 7.46
C SER A 87 -4.45 28.14 8.82
N HIS A 88 -3.54 27.95 9.77
CA HIS A 88 -3.63 28.61 11.08
C HIS A 88 -3.75 30.13 10.95
N ALA A 89 -3.15 30.74 9.93
CA ALA A 89 -3.25 32.15 9.65
C ALA A 89 -4.68 32.57 9.22
N LEU A 90 -5.32 31.77 8.36
CA LEU A 90 -6.70 32.00 7.94
C LEU A 90 -7.66 31.82 9.11
N GLU A 91 -7.51 30.76 9.86
CA GLU A 91 -8.35 30.46 11.02
C GLU A 91 -8.31 31.61 12.06
N ALA A 92 -7.10 32.10 12.38
CA ALA A 92 -6.96 33.25 13.28
C ALA A 92 -7.66 34.51 12.73
N MET A 93 -7.58 34.75 11.41
CA MET A 93 -8.23 35.88 10.78
C MET A 93 -9.74 35.76 10.74
N LEU A 94 -10.28 34.56 10.57
CA LEU A 94 -11.71 34.30 10.62
C LEU A 94 -12.27 34.52 12.04
N GLN A 95 -11.56 34.09 13.07
CA GLN A 95 -11.92 34.37 14.47
C GLN A 95 -11.91 35.90 14.76
N GLU A 96 -10.94 36.64 14.23
CA GLU A 96 -10.94 38.10 14.37
C GLU A 96 -12.09 38.75 13.60
N ALA A 97 -12.44 38.23 12.41
CA ALA A 97 -13.59 38.70 11.65
C ALA A 97 -14.92 38.45 12.37
N GLU A 98 -15.08 37.32 13.08
CA GLU A 98 -16.20 37.05 13.96
C GLU A 98 -16.28 38.05 15.10
N GLY A 99 -15.15 38.36 15.72
CA GLY A 99 -15.08 39.41 16.75
C GLY A 99 -15.50 40.80 16.22
N ILE A 100 -15.08 41.15 14.99
CA ILE A 100 -15.48 42.40 14.31
C ILE A 100 -16.99 42.41 14.04
N ALA A 101 -17.56 41.32 13.50
CA ALA A 101 -18.99 41.20 13.25
C ALA A 101 -19.82 41.34 14.55
N GLY A 102 -19.35 40.74 15.66
CA GLY A 102 -19.99 40.84 16.96
C GLY A 102 -20.00 42.28 17.50
N VAL A 103 -18.93 43.05 17.31
CA VAL A 103 -18.83 44.45 17.75
C VAL A 103 -19.64 45.39 16.87
N THR A 104 -19.74 45.10 15.58
CA THR A 104 -20.55 45.89 14.64
C THR A 104 -22.05 45.56 14.71
N GLY A 105 -22.43 44.54 15.50
CA GLY A 105 -23.81 44.08 15.65
C GLY A 105 -24.35 43.35 14.43
N ALA A 106 -23.48 42.80 13.59
CA ALA A 106 -23.87 42.02 12.43
C ALA A 106 -24.38 40.64 12.87
N VAL A 107 -25.42 40.14 12.21
CA VAL A 107 -26.01 38.82 12.48
C VAL A 107 -25.15 37.71 11.83
N GLU A 108 -24.47 38.03 10.75
CA GLU A 108 -23.64 37.11 9.95
C GLU A 108 -22.29 37.75 9.66
N VAL A 109 -21.25 36.90 9.51
CA VAL A 109 -19.92 37.35 9.09
C VAL A 109 -19.91 37.54 7.57
N GLY A 110 -19.76 38.80 7.13
CA GLY A 110 -19.68 39.18 5.73
C GLY A 110 -18.24 39.33 5.25
N SER A 111 -18.09 39.56 3.93
CA SER A 111 -16.80 39.80 3.27
C SER A 111 -16.07 41.05 3.81
N GLU A 112 -16.81 42.05 4.28
CA GLU A 112 -16.32 43.27 4.91
C GLU A 112 -15.58 42.99 6.21
N HIS A 113 -16.07 42.07 7.04
CA HIS A 113 -15.47 41.71 8.32
C HIS A 113 -14.13 40.97 8.09
N VAL A 114 -14.11 40.03 7.13
CA VAL A 114 -12.91 39.26 6.79
C VAL A 114 -11.86 40.14 6.11
N LEU A 115 -12.24 40.99 5.17
CA LEU A 115 -11.31 41.94 4.54
C LEU A 115 -10.76 42.95 5.56
N MET A 116 -11.60 43.42 6.50
CA MET A 116 -11.15 44.31 7.57
C MET A 116 -10.12 43.61 8.46
N ALA A 117 -10.34 42.35 8.84
CA ALA A 117 -9.37 41.57 9.61
C ALA A 117 -8.03 41.45 8.86
N PHE A 118 -8.05 41.17 7.56
CA PHE A 118 -6.83 41.13 6.73
C PHE A 118 -6.07 42.48 6.73
N LEU A 119 -6.76 43.58 6.51
CA LEU A 119 -6.15 44.90 6.41
C LEU A 119 -5.61 45.45 7.74
N LEU A 120 -6.01 44.83 8.87
CA LEU A 120 -5.51 45.24 10.19
C LEU A 120 -4.13 44.62 10.48
N HIS A 121 -3.70 43.56 9.76
CA HIS A 121 -2.46 42.84 9.96
C HIS A 121 -1.43 43.10 8.86
N LYS A 122 -0.49 43.99 9.08
CA LYS A 122 0.52 44.41 8.08
C LYS A 122 1.48 43.29 7.63
N ASP A 123 1.69 42.30 8.50
CA ASP A 123 2.66 41.20 8.25
C ASP A 123 2.05 40.00 7.49
N LEU A 124 0.74 40.03 7.24
CA LEU A 124 0.09 38.98 6.46
C LEU A 124 0.51 39.00 5.00
N MET A 125 0.58 37.79 4.42
CA MET A 125 0.83 37.60 2.99
C MET A 125 -0.13 38.44 2.10
N VAL A 126 -1.39 38.56 2.52
CA VAL A 126 -2.42 39.41 1.86
C VAL A 126 -1.96 40.85 1.69
N CYS A 127 -1.40 41.46 2.73
CA CYS A 127 -0.93 42.85 2.66
C CYS A 127 0.30 43.02 1.77
N ARG A 128 1.18 42.01 1.75
CA ARG A 128 2.33 41.97 0.84
C ARG A 128 1.89 41.85 -0.62
N LEU A 129 0.87 41.03 -0.90
CA LEU A 129 0.29 40.90 -2.23
C LEU A 129 -0.34 42.23 -2.70
N LEU A 130 -1.06 42.90 -1.82
CA LEU A 130 -1.62 44.23 -2.11
C LEU A 130 -0.53 45.30 -2.40
N GLU A 131 0.62 45.23 -1.70
CA GLU A 131 1.77 46.07 -1.99
C GLU A 131 2.38 45.79 -3.38
N VAL A 132 2.52 44.52 -3.74
CA VAL A 132 3.02 44.10 -5.07
C VAL A 132 2.02 44.51 -6.16
N ALA A 133 0.71 44.38 -5.90
CA ALA A 133 -0.34 44.82 -6.81
C ALA A 133 -0.45 46.36 -6.94
N GLY A 134 0.30 47.12 -6.15
CA GLY A 134 0.43 48.55 -6.31
C GLY A 134 -0.12 49.41 -5.17
N PHE A 135 -0.72 48.81 -4.12
CA PHE A 135 -1.06 49.58 -2.93
C PHE A 135 0.17 49.84 -2.05
N GLN A 136 0.28 51.03 -1.49
CA GLN A 136 1.44 51.41 -0.67
C GLN A 136 1.05 51.77 0.76
N TYR A 137 1.99 51.57 1.71
CA TYR A 137 1.87 52.02 3.12
C TYR A 137 2.39 53.46 3.30
N LYS A 138 3.23 54.01 2.41
CA LYS A 138 3.85 55.35 2.50
C LYS A 138 3.25 56.31 1.50
N ASP A 139 3.30 57.59 1.80
CA ASP A 139 2.84 58.68 0.91
C ASP A 139 3.74 58.79 -0.33
N ASP A 140 3.26 58.25 -1.44
CA ASP A 140 3.81 58.48 -2.77
C ASP A 140 2.64 58.96 -3.65
N SER A 141 2.79 60.08 -4.31
CA SER A 141 1.66 60.90 -4.77
C SER A 141 0.75 60.29 -5.85
N ASP A 142 1.12 59.17 -6.48
CA ASP A 142 0.41 58.61 -7.63
C ASP A 142 -0.20 57.23 -7.42
N LYS A 143 0.01 56.56 -6.27
CA LYS A 143 -0.49 55.23 -6.03
C LYS A 143 -1.48 55.16 -4.87
N PRO A 144 -2.55 54.29 -4.95
CA PRO A 144 -3.50 54.13 -3.86
C PRO A 144 -2.80 53.54 -2.64
N ARG A 145 -3.19 53.98 -1.44
CA ARG A 145 -2.64 53.47 -0.18
C ARG A 145 -3.56 52.43 0.41
N ILE A 146 -3.01 51.46 1.13
CA ILE A 146 -3.78 50.46 1.88
C ILE A 146 -4.77 51.14 2.86
N ILE A 147 -4.44 52.36 3.37
CA ILE A 147 -5.36 53.11 4.22
C ILE A 147 -6.56 53.64 3.44
N ASP A 148 -6.39 53.91 2.14
CA ASP A 148 -7.49 54.38 1.30
C ASP A 148 -8.43 53.23 0.93
N LEU A 149 -7.87 52.01 0.70
CA LEU A 149 -8.64 50.76 0.56
C LEU A 149 -9.48 50.52 1.82
N ARG A 150 -8.87 50.66 3.01
CA ARG A 150 -9.55 50.55 4.27
C ARG A 150 -10.68 51.57 4.42
N ARG A 151 -10.48 52.82 4.06
CA ARG A 151 -11.51 53.88 4.10
C ARG A 151 -12.66 53.59 3.14
N SER A 152 -12.36 53.02 1.96
CA SER A 152 -13.41 52.61 1.03
C SER A 152 -14.22 51.46 1.62
N LEU A 153 -13.56 50.46 2.24
CA LEU A 153 -14.22 49.36 2.96
C LEU A 153 -15.12 49.87 4.10
N GLU A 154 -14.62 50.82 4.91
CA GLU A 154 -15.39 51.44 6.02
C GLU A 154 -16.66 52.12 5.50
N ARG A 155 -16.60 52.73 4.30
CA ARG A 155 -17.76 53.39 3.66
C ARG A 155 -18.80 52.38 3.17
N TYR A 156 -18.39 51.33 2.44
CA TYR A 156 -19.31 50.32 1.91
C TYR A 156 -19.89 49.43 3.00
N ALA A 157 -19.14 49.15 4.08
CA ALA A 157 -19.60 48.42 5.23
C ALA A 157 -20.48 49.26 6.18
N GLY A 158 -20.59 50.59 5.93
CA GLY A 158 -21.43 51.48 6.78
C GLY A 158 -20.93 51.65 8.21
N LEU A 159 -19.62 51.45 8.47
CA LEU A 159 -19.05 51.48 9.83
C LEU A 159 -19.00 52.89 10.40
N SER A 160 -19.53 53.04 11.61
CA SER A 160 -19.52 54.27 12.36
C SER A 160 -18.16 54.50 13.06
N LYS A 161 -17.89 55.77 13.47
CA LYS A 161 -16.70 56.07 14.28
C LYS A 161 -16.68 55.31 15.62
N GLN A 162 -17.83 54.90 16.14
CA GLN A 162 -17.93 54.09 17.37
C GLN A 162 -17.53 52.64 17.11
N ASP A 163 -17.96 52.07 15.97
CA ASP A 163 -17.61 50.73 15.56
C ASP A 163 -16.08 50.63 15.32
N LEU A 164 -15.47 51.59 14.64
CA LEU A 164 -14.03 51.61 14.41
C LEU A 164 -13.24 51.72 15.72
N LYS A 165 -13.73 52.45 16.68
CA LYS A 165 -13.11 52.52 18.00
C LYS A 165 -13.23 51.18 18.74
N ALA A 166 -14.37 50.54 18.67
CA ALA A 166 -14.62 49.27 19.29
C ALA A 166 -13.75 48.13 18.66
N ILE A 167 -13.60 48.11 17.33
CA ILE A 167 -12.66 47.23 16.59
C ILE A 167 -11.21 47.45 17.02
N HIS A 168 -10.82 48.70 17.23
CA HIS A 168 -9.48 49.04 17.72
C HIS A 168 -9.28 48.57 19.20
N ASP A 169 -10.32 48.65 20.01
CA ASP A 169 -10.26 48.25 21.44
C ASP A 169 -10.24 46.71 21.62
N LEU A 170 -10.79 45.94 20.67
CA LEU A 170 -10.66 44.47 20.63
C LEU A 170 -9.18 44.02 20.61
N ARG A 171 -8.30 44.80 20.00
CA ARG A 171 -6.88 44.49 19.82
C ARG A 171 -5.99 44.92 20.99
N LYS A 172 -6.50 45.70 21.95
CA LYS A 172 -5.71 46.05 23.13
C LYS A 172 -5.56 44.82 24.03
N PRO A 173 -4.33 44.45 24.46
CA PRO A 173 -4.16 43.37 25.39
C PRO A 173 -4.96 43.69 26.68
N LYS A 174 -5.91 42.85 27.01
CA LYS A 174 -6.63 42.93 28.28
C LYS A 174 -5.59 42.83 29.40
N LYS A 175 -5.30 43.94 30.10
CA LYS A 175 -4.51 43.93 31.33
C LYS A 175 -5.26 43.05 32.32
N SER A 176 -4.79 41.84 32.57
CA SER A 176 -5.30 40.99 33.65
C SER A 176 -5.03 41.69 34.98
N LYS A 177 -6.07 42.24 35.63
CA LYS A 177 -5.98 42.58 37.05
C LYS A 177 -5.93 41.27 37.83
N ALA A 178 -4.73 40.83 38.15
CA ALA A 178 -4.49 39.84 39.16
C ALA A 178 -4.87 40.46 40.52
N SER A 179 -6.02 40.10 41.04
CA SER A 179 -6.33 40.32 42.46
C SER A 179 -7.24 39.18 42.89
N GLY A 180 -6.68 38.32 43.68
CA GLY A 180 -7.12 37.44 44.74
C GLY A 180 -8.54 36.88 44.68
N ASN A 181 -8.61 35.56 44.44
CA ASN A 181 -9.40 34.67 45.29
C ASN A 181 -8.99 33.21 45.04
N PHE A 182 -8.19 32.68 45.96
CA PHE A 182 -7.70 31.28 45.97
C PHE A 182 -8.82 30.27 46.38
N ALA A 183 -10.07 30.74 46.52
CA ALA A 183 -11.19 29.94 47.05
C ALA A 183 -12.08 29.26 45.95
N ASN A 184 -11.85 29.51 44.64
CA ASN A 184 -12.64 28.91 43.56
C ASN A 184 -11.88 27.92 42.69
N MET A 185 -10.82 27.31 43.22
CA MET A 185 -9.97 26.37 42.46
C MET A 185 -10.37 24.90 42.68
N MET A 186 -11.58 24.64 43.23
CA MET A 186 -12.15 23.31 43.45
C MET A 186 -13.55 23.16 42.88
N GLN A 187 -13.82 23.73 41.73
CA GLN A 187 -14.91 23.23 40.90
C GLN A 187 -14.25 22.38 39.79
N PRO A 188 -14.69 21.11 39.59
CA PRO A 188 -14.28 20.36 38.43
C PRO A 188 -14.65 21.16 37.18
N PRO A 189 -13.80 21.14 36.13
CA PRO A 189 -14.13 21.77 34.87
C PRO A 189 -15.47 21.18 34.45
N GLN A 190 -16.48 22.03 34.23
CA GLN A 190 -17.70 21.61 33.58
C GLN A 190 -17.26 21.00 32.26
N SER A 191 -17.55 19.71 32.09
CA SER A 191 -17.35 18.99 30.87
C SER A 191 -18.02 19.80 29.75
N SER A 192 -17.25 20.28 28.79
CA SER A 192 -17.81 20.76 27.54
C SER A 192 -18.54 19.57 26.92
N THR A 193 -19.85 19.50 27.07
CA THR A 193 -20.71 18.56 26.37
C THR A 193 -20.59 18.92 24.89
N GLY A 194 -19.75 18.16 24.13
CA GLY A 194 -19.71 18.27 22.68
C GLY A 194 -21.08 17.88 22.14
N GLU A 195 -21.56 18.58 21.14
CA GLU A 195 -22.79 18.20 20.43
C GLU A 195 -22.53 16.86 19.69
N LEU A 196 -23.59 16.07 19.43
CA LEU A 196 -23.52 14.80 18.67
C LEU A 196 -22.77 14.96 17.34
N SER A 197 -22.87 16.13 16.71
CA SER A 197 -22.15 16.50 15.49
C SER A 197 -20.61 16.48 15.61
N ASP A 198 -20.06 16.60 16.82
CA ASP A 198 -18.60 16.59 17.04
C ASP A 198 -18.01 15.17 17.01
N TYR A 199 -18.86 14.15 17.17
CA TYR A 199 -18.49 12.73 17.25
C TYR A 199 -19.03 11.90 16.09
N THR A 200 -19.85 12.48 15.21
CA THR A 200 -20.51 11.75 14.14
C THR A 200 -20.41 12.47 12.80
N LYS A 201 -20.39 11.69 11.73
CA LYS A 201 -20.47 12.16 10.35
C LYS A 201 -21.83 11.79 9.76
N ASP A 202 -22.60 12.77 9.29
CA ASP A 202 -23.90 12.52 8.66
C ASP A 202 -23.72 12.01 7.20
N LEU A 203 -23.86 10.69 7.01
CA LEU A 203 -23.74 10.07 5.70
C LEU A 203 -24.92 10.41 4.78
N THR A 204 -26.10 10.65 5.34
CA THR A 204 -27.29 11.02 4.55
C THR A 204 -27.17 12.43 3.98
N ALA A 205 -26.67 13.37 4.76
CA ALA A 205 -26.39 14.73 4.28
C ALA A 205 -25.31 14.74 3.19
N VAL A 206 -24.29 13.88 3.33
CA VAL A 206 -23.27 13.71 2.27
C VAL A 206 -23.87 13.07 1.02
N ALA A 207 -24.79 12.11 1.15
CA ALA A 207 -25.52 11.53 0.03
C ALA A 207 -26.40 12.56 -0.70
N GLU A 208 -27.12 13.40 0.02
CA GLU A 208 -27.95 14.47 -0.53
C GLU A 208 -27.13 15.51 -1.31
N SER A 209 -25.89 15.78 -0.90
CA SER A 209 -24.97 16.67 -1.62
C SER A 209 -24.44 16.08 -2.93
N GLY A 210 -24.69 14.79 -3.21
CA GLY A 210 -24.17 14.09 -4.38
C GLY A 210 -22.66 13.81 -4.35
N ALA A 211 -22.03 13.92 -3.17
CA ALA A 211 -20.58 13.76 -3.02
C ALA A 211 -20.15 12.30 -2.78
N LEU A 212 -21.11 11.35 -2.74
CA LEU A 212 -20.80 9.92 -2.56
C LEU A 212 -20.65 9.21 -3.90
N ASP A 213 -19.67 8.34 -3.97
CA ASP A 213 -19.53 7.41 -5.09
C ASP A 213 -20.71 6.45 -5.19
N PRO A 214 -21.13 6.05 -6.40
CA PRO A 214 -22.25 5.14 -6.59
C PRO A 214 -21.93 3.74 -6.04
N VAL A 215 -22.85 3.15 -5.29
CA VAL A 215 -22.73 1.78 -4.80
C VAL A 215 -23.37 0.82 -5.81
N ILE A 216 -22.56 -0.06 -6.39
CA ILE A 216 -22.94 -0.93 -7.52
C ILE A 216 -22.88 -2.40 -7.09
N GLY A 217 -23.83 -3.20 -7.57
CA GLY A 217 -23.82 -4.66 -7.44
C GLY A 217 -24.14 -5.20 -6.05
N ARG A 218 -24.70 -4.36 -5.15
CA ARG A 218 -25.01 -4.73 -3.76
C ARG A 218 -26.48 -4.57 -3.37
N GLU A 219 -27.37 -4.60 -4.36
CA GLU A 219 -28.81 -4.38 -4.17
C GLU A 219 -29.46 -5.40 -3.23
N LYS A 220 -28.99 -6.65 -3.24
CA LYS A 220 -29.53 -7.73 -2.40
C LYS A 220 -29.22 -7.48 -0.93
N GLU A 221 -27.96 -7.12 -0.66
CA GLU A 221 -27.45 -6.86 0.69
C GLU A 221 -28.09 -5.61 1.27
N ILE A 222 -28.20 -4.51 0.51
CA ILE A 222 -28.89 -3.28 0.93
C ILE A 222 -30.36 -3.55 1.19
N SER A 223 -31.05 -4.26 0.30
CA SER A 223 -32.45 -4.64 0.50
C SER A 223 -32.62 -5.49 1.77
N ARG A 224 -31.65 -6.37 2.05
CA ARG A 224 -31.64 -7.17 3.27
C ARG A 224 -31.43 -6.31 4.53
N MET A 225 -30.56 -5.29 4.48
CA MET A 225 -30.38 -4.32 5.56
C MET A 225 -31.67 -3.58 5.86
N ILE A 226 -32.33 -3.06 4.82
CA ILE A 226 -33.63 -2.38 4.92
C ILE A 226 -34.67 -3.30 5.58
N GLN A 227 -34.79 -4.55 5.14
CA GLN A 227 -35.68 -5.53 5.75
C GLN A 227 -35.37 -5.80 7.24
N VAL A 228 -34.09 -5.81 7.61
CA VAL A 228 -33.69 -6.04 9.01
C VAL A 228 -34.02 -4.81 9.85
N LEU A 229 -33.73 -3.60 9.40
CA LEU A 229 -34.03 -2.35 10.08
C LEU A 229 -35.55 -2.16 10.33
N SER A 230 -36.40 -2.61 9.41
CA SER A 230 -37.87 -2.55 9.55
C SER A 230 -38.47 -3.64 10.44
N ARG A 231 -37.67 -4.48 11.11
CA ARG A 231 -38.17 -5.53 12.02
C ARG A 231 -38.55 -4.96 13.38
N LYS A 232 -39.53 -5.57 14.02
CA LYS A 232 -39.86 -5.27 15.42
C LYS A 232 -38.80 -5.73 16.42
N THR A 233 -38.09 -6.80 16.11
CA THR A 233 -37.03 -7.37 16.95
C THR A 233 -35.86 -7.78 16.08
N LYS A 234 -34.65 -7.76 16.62
CA LYS A 234 -33.39 -7.99 15.85
C LYS A 234 -33.30 -7.04 14.66
N ASN A 235 -33.63 -5.78 14.91
CA ASN A 235 -33.64 -4.70 13.93
C ASN A 235 -32.29 -4.04 13.68
N ASN A 236 -31.21 -4.57 14.29
CA ASN A 236 -29.84 -4.06 14.12
C ASN A 236 -29.02 -5.02 13.23
N PRO A 237 -28.79 -4.69 11.96
CA PRO A 237 -27.95 -5.50 11.08
C PRO A 237 -26.47 -5.38 11.45
N VAL A 238 -25.73 -6.49 11.38
CA VAL A 238 -24.27 -6.52 11.41
C VAL A 238 -23.76 -7.08 10.10
N LEU A 239 -23.00 -6.28 9.38
CA LEU A 239 -22.33 -6.63 8.13
C LEU A 239 -21.06 -7.41 8.46
N VAL A 240 -21.03 -8.69 8.10
CA VAL A 240 -19.92 -9.59 8.44
C VAL A 240 -19.27 -10.08 7.15
N GLY A 241 -17.99 -9.77 6.97
CA GLY A 241 -17.22 -10.18 5.80
C GLY A 241 -15.74 -9.87 5.97
N GLU A 242 -14.91 -10.39 5.10
CA GLU A 242 -13.47 -10.13 5.13
C GLU A 242 -13.15 -8.65 4.89
N ALA A 243 -11.91 -8.23 5.19
CA ALA A 243 -11.46 -6.86 4.92
C ALA A 243 -11.47 -6.60 3.39
N GLY A 244 -11.87 -5.39 2.98
CA GLY A 244 -11.83 -4.99 1.56
C GLY A 244 -13.01 -5.47 0.70
N VAL A 245 -14.02 -6.20 1.24
CA VAL A 245 -15.17 -6.65 0.44
C VAL A 245 -16.26 -5.59 0.24
N GLY A 246 -16.10 -4.38 0.80
CA GLY A 246 -17.03 -3.26 0.61
C GLY A 246 -18.13 -3.16 1.67
N LYS A 247 -17.87 -3.52 2.93
CA LYS A 247 -18.86 -3.40 4.04
C LYS A 247 -19.30 -1.96 4.28
N THR A 248 -18.35 -1.03 4.34
CA THR A 248 -18.62 0.41 4.54
C THR A 248 -19.43 1.01 3.37
N ALA A 249 -19.15 0.57 2.14
CA ALA A 249 -19.91 0.98 0.96
C ALA A 249 -21.42 0.65 1.07
N LEU A 250 -21.80 -0.44 1.76
CA LEU A 250 -23.21 -0.77 1.97
C LEU A 250 -23.93 0.24 2.86
N ALA A 251 -23.26 0.81 3.87
CA ALA A 251 -23.84 1.89 4.69
C ALA A 251 -24.02 3.15 3.85
N LEU A 252 -23.06 3.48 2.98
CA LEU A 252 -23.18 4.60 2.03
C LEU A 252 -24.31 4.37 1.03
N GLY A 253 -24.47 3.16 0.50
CA GLY A 253 -25.56 2.79 -0.39
C GLY A 253 -26.94 2.86 0.28
N LEU A 254 -27.05 2.53 1.56
CA LEU A 254 -28.26 2.74 2.33
C LEU A 254 -28.56 4.24 2.50
N ALA A 255 -27.55 5.07 2.78
CA ALA A 255 -27.70 6.52 2.88
C ALA A 255 -28.17 7.13 1.55
N GLN A 256 -27.63 6.67 0.41
CA GLN A 256 -28.09 7.10 -0.92
C GLN A 256 -29.57 6.74 -1.18
N ARG A 257 -30.00 5.54 -0.80
CA ARG A 257 -31.42 5.13 -0.95
C ARG A 257 -32.37 5.88 -0.04
N ILE A 258 -31.93 6.25 1.17
CA ILE A 258 -32.72 7.13 2.06
C ILE A 258 -32.85 8.51 1.42
N ALA A 259 -31.73 9.10 0.95
CA ALA A 259 -31.72 10.41 0.31
C ALA A 259 -32.55 10.46 -0.99
N SER A 260 -32.58 9.37 -1.77
CA SER A 260 -33.43 9.25 -2.98
C SER A 260 -34.89 8.87 -2.71
N GLY A 261 -35.25 8.54 -1.44
CA GLY A 261 -36.59 8.10 -1.08
C GLY A 261 -36.92 6.67 -1.51
N GLU A 262 -35.93 5.85 -1.86
CA GLU A 262 -36.11 4.45 -2.29
C GLU A 262 -36.15 3.47 -1.11
N VAL A 263 -36.76 3.86 0.01
CA VAL A 263 -36.90 3.07 1.23
C VAL A 263 -38.33 3.05 1.72
N PRO A 264 -38.72 2.08 2.55
CA PRO A 264 -40.04 2.08 3.20
C PRO A 264 -40.28 3.35 4.01
N PHE A 265 -41.56 3.71 4.17
CA PHE A 265 -42.00 4.95 4.86
C PHE A 265 -41.41 5.11 6.25
N GLU A 266 -41.20 4.01 6.99
CA GLU A 266 -40.63 4.03 8.33
C GLU A 266 -39.16 4.50 8.35
N LEU A 267 -38.44 4.36 7.23
CA LEU A 267 -37.02 4.73 7.09
C LEU A 267 -36.80 6.02 6.28
N ALA A 268 -37.87 6.57 5.67
CA ALA A 268 -37.75 7.70 4.73
C ALA A 268 -37.23 9.00 5.39
N ASP A 269 -37.57 9.21 6.67
CA ASP A 269 -37.15 10.39 7.45
C ASP A 269 -35.91 10.12 8.32
N MET A 270 -35.26 8.94 8.18
CA MET A 270 -34.12 8.60 9.03
C MET A 270 -32.80 9.13 8.44
N ARG A 271 -31.86 9.43 9.33
CA ARG A 271 -30.51 9.85 8.97
C ARG A 271 -29.49 8.80 9.45
N ILE A 272 -28.46 8.54 8.66
CA ILE A 272 -27.38 7.65 9.04
C ILE A 272 -26.20 8.49 9.55
N LEU A 273 -25.87 8.31 10.82
CA LEU A 273 -24.70 8.93 11.44
C LEU A 273 -23.60 7.89 11.67
N GLU A 274 -22.46 8.11 11.08
CA GLU A 274 -21.25 7.31 11.30
C GLU A 274 -20.55 7.80 12.56
N LEU A 275 -20.33 6.90 13.53
CA LEU A 275 -19.64 7.23 14.78
C LEU A 275 -18.12 7.19 14.59
N ASP A 276 -17.48 8.34 14.86
CA ASP A 276 -16.02 8.43 14.92
C ASP A 276 -15.51 8.07 16.32
N MET A 277 -15.08 6.83 16.48
CA MET A 277 -14.54 6.35 17.75
C MET A 277 -13.27 7.08 18.19
N MET A 278 -12.47 7.57 17.27
CA MET A 278 -11.26 8.33 17.61
C MET A 278 -11.62 9.65 18.28
N SER A 279 -12.62 10.35 17.75
CA SER A 279 -13.12 11.61 18.33
C SER A 279 -13.77 11.39 19.69
N VAL A 280 -14.49 10.27 19.89
CA VAL A 280 -15.11 9.95 21.20
C VAL A 280 -14.06 9.71 22.27
N VAL A 281 -12.96 9.04 21.95
CA VAL A 281 -11.86 8.73 22.87
C VAL A 281 -10.92 9.92 23.07
N ALA A 282 -10.79 10.79 22.09
CA ALA A 282 -9.89 11.94 22.15
C ALA A 282 -10.18 12.85 23.35
N GLY A 283 -9.14 13.12 24.15
CA GLY A 283 -9.22 13.98 25.32
C GLY A 283 -9.84 13.36 26.59
N THR A 284 -10.29 12.09 26.57
CA THR A 284 -10.70 11.37 27.78
C THR A 284 -9.47 10.95 28.57
N ARG A 285 -9.43 11.30 29.86
CA ARG A 285 -8.34 10.92 30.77
C ARG A 285 -8.70 9.72 31.64
N PHE A 286 -9.97 9.52 31.88
CA PHE A 286 -10.48 8.45 32.73
C PHE A 286 -11.58 7.67 32.00
N ARG A 287 -11.77 6.40 32.37
CA ARG A 287 -12.83 5.55 31.88
C ARG A 287 -14.23 6.17 31.99
N GLY A 288 -14.49 6.88 33.08
CA GLY A 288 -15.78 7.56 33.31
C GLY A 288 -16.11 8.64 32.30
N ASP A 289 -15.12 9.38 31.81
CA ASP A 289 -15.29 10.42 30.78
C ASP A 289 -15.80 9.84 29.47
N PHE A 290 -15.26 8.69 29.06
CA PHE A 290 -15.69 7.96 27.87
C PHE A 290 -17.11 7.39 28.02
N GLU A 291 -17.39 6.77 29.19
CA GLU A 291 -18.72 6.21 29.49
C GLU A 291 -19.80 7.32 29.52
N GLU A 292 -19.49 8.48 30.06
CA GLU A 292 -20.37 9.64 30.08
C GLU A 292 -20.66 10.16 28.66
N ARG A 293 -19.64 10.34 27.82
CA ARG A 293 -19.84 10.76 26.42
C ARG A 293 -20.66 9.77 25.61
N MET A 294 -20.36 8.46 25.71
CA MET A 294 -21.14 7.44 25.02
C MET A 294 -22.59 7.41 25.46
N ASN A 295 -22.88 7.59 26.77
CA ASN A 295 -24.25 7.70 27.25
C ASN A 295 -24.93 8.93 26.67
N GLN A 296 -24.27 10.10 26.65
CA GLN A 296 -24.83 11.33 26.08
C GLN A 296 -25.16 11.14 24.58
N ILE A 297 -24.26 10.57 23.82
CA ILE A 297 -24.48 10.25 22.38
C ILE A 297 -25.73 9.36 22.22
N ILE A 298 -25.83 8.31 23.02
CA ILE A 298 -26.97 7.38 22.95
C ILE A 298 -28.27 8.07 23.35
N ASP A 299 -28.26 8.87 24.43
CA ASP A 299 -29.44 9.60 24.90
C ASP A 299 -29.93 10.63 23.86
N GLU A 300 -29.00 11.31 23.18
CA GLU A 300 -29.34 12.24 22.07
C GLU A 300 -29.95 11.50 20.88
N ILE A 301 -29.39 10.33 20.50
CA ILE A 301 -29.92 9.50 19.42
C ILE A 301 -31.31 8.96 19.76
N GLU A 302 -31.52 8.49 21.00
CA GLU A 302 -32.83 8.02 21.47
C GLU A 302 -33.87 9.16 21.52
N ALA A 303 -33.45 10.38 21.88
CA ALA A 303 -34.33 11.55 21.92
C ALA A 303 -34.76 12.02 20.51
N ASP A 304 -33.87 11.97 19.51
CA ASP A 304 -34.20 12.30 18.11
C ASP A 304 -35.11 11.22 17.49
N GLY A 305 -34.85 9.96 17.75
CA GLY A 305 -35.63 8.81 17.26
C GLY A 305 -35.62 8.59 15.73
N LYS A 306 -34.88 9.41 14.97
CA LYS A 306 -34.78 9.36 13.50
C LYS A 306 -33.35 9.09 13.05
N ILE A 307 -32.51 8.55 13.92
CA ILE A 307 -31.07 8.30 13.64
C ILE A 307 -30.81 6.80 13.57
N ILE A 308 -30.10 6.40 12.53
CA ILE A 308 -29.45 5.09 12.40
C ILE A 308 -27.97 5.29 12.68
N LEU A 309 -27.46 4.71 13.76
CA LEU A 309 -26.05 4.79 14.11
C LEU A 309 -25.25 3.75 13.30
N PHE A 310 -24.33 4.19 12.47
CA PHE A 310 -23.38 3.31 11.79
C PHE A 310 -22.07 3.24 12.56
N ILE A 311 -21.60 2.03 12.82
CA ILE A 311 -20.32 1.77 13.49
C ILE A 311 -19.50 0.84 12.63
N ASP A 312 -18.44 1.38 12.06
CA ASP A 312 -17.43 0.53 11.42
C ASP A 312 -16.53 -0.10 12.48
N GLU A 313 -15.99 -1.25 12.19
CA GLU A 313 -15.18 -2.05 13.12
C GLU A 313 -15.89 -2.22 14.51
N LEU A 314 -17.15 -2.63 14.49
CA LEU A 314 -17.97 -2.78 15.70
C LEU A 314 -17.29 -3.56 16.84
N HIS A 315 -16.35 -4.44 16.52
CA HIS A 315 -15.58 -5.19 17.49
C HIS A 315 -14.67 -4.32 18.37
N THR A 316 -14.26 -3.13 17.92
CA THR A 316 -13.43 -2.21 18.69
C THR A 316 -14.17 -1.69 19.93
N ILE A 317 -15.49 -1.58 19.85
CA ILE A 317 -16.35 -1.13 20.93
C ILE A 317 -16.71 -2.28 21.87
N ILE A 318 -16.89 -3.49 21.34
CA ILE A 318 -17.44 -4.65 22.05
C ILE A 318 -16.34 -5.52 22.70
N GLY A 319 -15.10 -5.47 22.19
CA GLY A 319 -14.06 -6.46 22.47
C GLY A 319 -12.88 -6.02 23.33
N SER A 320 -12.80 -4.78 23.75
CA SER A 320 -11.60 -4.24 24.41
C SER A 320 -11.40 -4.69 25.88
N GLY A 321 -12.18 -5.64 26.40
CA GLY A 321 -12.20 -6.02 27.82
C GLY A 321 -11.29 -7.14 28.30
N SER A 322 -10.38 -7.71 27.51
CA SER A 322 -9.63 -8.92 27.91
C SER A 322 -8.12 -8.74 28.18
N GLY A 323 -7.56 -7.52 28.17
CA GLY A 323 -6.16 -7.23 28.49
C GLY A 323 -6.02 -6.41 29.77
N ILE A 324 -4.88 -6.52 30.44
CA ILE A 324 -4.58 -5.83 31.72
C ILE A 324 -4.63 -4.30 31.59
N ASP A 325 -4.63 -3.74 30.35
CA ASP A 325 -4.71 -2.32 30.03
C ASP A 325 -5.97 -1.92 29.21
N SER A 326 -6.97 -2.79 29.04
CA SER A 326 -8.12 -2.52 28.20
C SER A 326 -9.21 -1.75 28.96
N THR A 327 -9.26 -0.46 28.73
CA THR A 327 -10.09 0.50 29.46
C THR A 327 -11.48 0.74 28.86
N LEU A 328 -11.81 0.18 27.70
CA LEU A 328 -12.99 0.57 26.91
C LEU A 328 -13.93 -0.62 26.67
N ASP A 329 -14.91 -0.85 27.54
CA ASP A 329 -16.02 -1.80 27.29
C ASP A 329 -17.35 -1.05 27.10
N ALA A 330 -17.51 -0.46 25.89
CA ALA A 330 -18.75 0.22 25.53
C ALA A 330 -19.94 -0.74 25.29
N ALA A 331 -19.67 -2.05 25.24
CA ALA A 331 -20.74 -3.04 25.11
C ALA A 331 -21.77 -2.94 26.24
N ASN A 332 -21.32 -2.68 27.49
CA ASN A 332 -22.21 -2.57 28.62
C ASN A 332 -23.12 -1.30 28.57
N ILE A 333 -22.69 -0.27 27.85
CA ILE A 333 -23.46 0.95 27.61
C ILE A 333 -24.50 0.74 26.50
N LEU A 334 -24.11 0.04 25.42
CA LEU A 334 -25.00 -0.23 24.28
C LEU A 334 -26.09 -1.29 24.60
N LYS A 335 -25.79 -2.27 25.47
CA LYS A 335 -26.73 -3.37 25.79
C LYS A 335 -28.09 -2.90 26.26
N PRO A 336 -28.23 -1.92 27.18
CA PRO A 336 -29.54 -1.42 27.63
C PRO A 336 -30.34 -0.76 26.51
N ALA A 337 -29.73 0.10 25.69
CA ALA A 337 -30.36 0.77 24.56
C ALA A 337 -30.82 -0.22 23.48
N LEU A 338 -29.98 -1.21 23.13
CA LEU A 338 -30.33 -2.29 22.22
C LEU A 338 -31.45 -3.19 22.82
N ALA A 339 -31.49 -3.35 24.13
CA ALA A 339 -32.53 -4.16 24.81
C ALA A 339 -33.91 -3.50 24.77
N ARG A 340 -33.98 -2.17 24.90
CA ARG A 340 -35.22 -1.38 24.76
C ARG A 340 -35.74 -1.37 23.33
N GLY A 341 -34.86 -1.53 22.32
CA GLY A 341 -35.19 -1.47 20.89
C GLY A 341 -35.42 -0.02 20.41
N THR A 342 -34.96 0.96 21.15
CA THR A 342 -35.02 2.38 20.82
C THR A 342 -33.89 2.83 19.95
N LEU A 343 -32.76 2.09 19.94
CA LEU A 343 -31.61 2.38 19.15
C LEU A 343 -31.64 1.56 17.84
N HIS A 344 -31.56 2.24 16.69
CA HIS A 344 -31.29 1.64 15.38
C HIS A 344 -29.82 1.74 15.08
N MET A 345 -29.19 0.59 14.80
CA MET A 345 -27.75 0.50 14.56
C MET A 345 -27.43 -0.42 13.38
N VAL A 346 -26.43 -0.02 12.60
CA VAL A 346 -25.76 -0.87 11.59
C VAL A 346 -24.31 -1.01 12.02
N GLY A 347 -23.83 -2.23 12.20
CA GLY A 347 -22.42 -2.49 12.51
C GLY A 347 -21.71 -3.17 11.35
N ALA A 348 -20.41 -2.94 11.19
CA ALA A 348 -19.56 -3.70 10.27
C ALA A 348 -18.40 -4.34 11.03
N THR A 349 -18.03 -5.58 10.67
CA THR A 349 -16.93 -6.32 11.31
C THR A 349 -16.45 -7.48 10.44
N THR A 350 -15.34 -8.12 10.81
CA THR A 350 -14.88 -9.34 10.15
C THR A 350 -15.57 -10.59 10.71
N GLN A 351 -15.48 -11.73 9.98
CA GLN A 351 -16.07 -13.01 10.43
C GLN A 351 -15.41 -13.49 11.74
N ALA A 352 -14.10 -13.36 11.85
CA ALA A 352 -13.35 -13.78 13.03
C ALA A 352 -13.73 -12.97 14.27
N GLU A 353 -13.82 -11.65 14.13
CA GLU A 353 -14.18 -10.73 15.23
C GLU A 353 -15.66 -10.88 15.63
N TYR A 354 -16.56 -11.12 14.68
CA TYR A 354 -17.96 -11.42 14.96
C TYR A 354 -18.11 -12.66 15.85
N GLN A 355 -17.41 -13.75 15.51
CA GLN A 355 -17.44 -15.00 16.28
C GLN A 355 -16.83 -14.82 17.67
N LYS A 356 -15.76 -14.05 17.77
CA LYS A 356 -15.02 -13.84 19.02
C LYS A 356 -15.78 -12.96 20.01
N HIS A 357 -16.41 -11.88 19.56
CA HIS A 357 -16.94 -10.80 20.39
C HIS A 357 -18.48 -10.74 20.44
N ILE A 358 -19.19 -11.03 19.34
CA ILE A 358 -20.64 -10.84 19.25
C ILE A 358 -21.38 -12.17 19.42
N GLU A 359 -20.97 -13.23 18.73
CA GLU A 359 -21.65 -14.50 18.72
C GLU A 359 -21.61 -15.20 20.10
N LYS A 360 -20.51 -15.03 20.84
CA LYS A 360 -20.36 -15.57 22.20
C LYS A 360 -21.17 -14.83 23.24
N ASP A 361 -21.54 -13.58 23.02
CA ASP A 361 -22.38 -12.80 23.91
C ASP A 361 -23.87 -13.03 23.60
N ALA A 362 -24.54 -13.79 24.45
CA ALA A 362 -25.95 -14.15 24.28
C ALA A 362 -26.90 -12.94 24.26
N ALA A 363 -26.53 -11.80 24.89
CA ALA A 363 -27.34 -10.59 24.89
C ALA A 363 -27.25 -9.87 23.55
N LEU A 364 -26.07 -9.76 22.99
CA LEU A 364 -25.80 -9.11 21.69
C LEU A 364 -26.30 -9.97 20.52
N SER A 365 -26.03 -11.27 20.51
CA SER A 365 -26.42 -12.18 19.42
C SER A 365 -27.94 -12.30 19.23
N ARG A 366 -28.73 -12.02 20.29
CA ARG A 366 -30.20 -11.96 20.22
C ARG A 366 -30.73 -10.65 19.66
N ARG A 367 -29.91 -9.59 19.59
CA ARG A 367 -30.31 -8.24 19.14
C ARG A 367 -29.79 -7.92 17.75
N PHE A 368 -28.66 -8.48 17.38
CA PHE A 368 -28.09 -8.30 16.06
C PHE A 368 -28.57 -9.36 15.05
N ALA A 369 -28.77 -8.91 13.81
CA ALA A 369 -29.01 -9.79 12.66
C ALA A 369 -27.78 -9.81 11.76
N LYS A 370 -27.13 -10.97 11.69
CA LYS A 370 -25.97 -11.15 10.81
C LYS A 370 -26.38 -11.09 9.35
N ILE A 371 -25.65 -10.29 8.57
CA ILE A 371 -25.67 -10.24 7.11
C ILE A 371 -24.26 -10.54 6.62
N THR A 372 -24.09 -11.68 5.95
CA THR A 372 -22.80 -12.07 5.43
C THR A 372 -22.54 -11.37 4.10
N ILE A 373 -21.39 -10.74 3.97
CA ILE A 373 -20.94 -10.05 2.77
C ILE A 373 -19.80 -10.86 2.19
N GLU A 374 -20.03 -11.41 1.01
CA GLU A 374 -19.05 -12.21 0.30
C GLU A 374 -18.20 -11.32 -0.63
N GLU A 375 -17.01 -11.81 -0.96
CA GLU A 375 -16.17 -11.20 -1.98
C GLU A 375 -16.93 -11.21 -3.33
N PRO A 376 -16.97 -10.08 -4.06
CA PRO A 376 -17.61 -10.05 -5.37
C PRO A 376 -16.87 -10.93 -6.38
N SER A 377 -17.58 -11.50 -7.31
CA SER A 377 -16.99 -12.18 -8.46
C SER A 377 -16.18 -11.20 -9.32
N VAL A 378 -15.27 -11.73 -10.15
CA VAL A 378 -14.47 -10.90 -11.08
C VAL A 378 -15.37 -10.04 -11.97
N ALA A 379 -16.51 -10.55 -12.42
CA ALA A 379 -17.46 -9.81 -13.26
C ALA A 379 -18.11 -8.65 -12.49
N GLU A 380 -18.61 -8.90 -11.29
CA GLU A 380 -19.20 -7.87 -10.41
C GLU A 380 -18.16 -6.81 -10.03
N ALA A 381 -16.91 -7.20 -9.75
CA ALA A 381 -15.85 -6.27 -9.44
C ALA A 381 -15.48 -5.35 -10.63
N ILE A 382 -15.54 -5.87 -11.87
CA ILE A 382 -15.36 -5.04 -13.07
C ILE A 382 -16.49 -4.01 -13.18
N ASP A 383 -17.73 -4.39 -12.91
CA ASP A 383 -18.88 -3.47 -12.95
C ASP A 383 -18.76 -2.40 -11.86
N ILE A 384 -18.31 -2.76 -10.66
CA ILE A 384 -18.02 -1.82 -9.57
C ILE A 384 -16.96 -0.80 -9.98
N LEU A 385 -15.83 -1.25 -10.52
CA LEU A 385 -14.74 -0.35 -10.92
C LEU A 385 -15.15 0.53 -12.10
N LYS A 386 -15.95 0.03 -13.06
CA LYS A 386 -16.51 0.85 -14.15
C LYS A 386 -17.38 1.98 -13.63
N GLY A 387 -18.15 1.74 -12.57
CA GLY A 387 -18.96 2.78 -11.94
C GLY A 387 -18.15 3.80 -11.13
N LEU A 388 -17.04 3.40 -10.54
CA LEU A 388 -16.14 4.28 -9.80
C LEU A 388 -15.17 5.06 -10.70
N ARG A 389 -15.00 4.63 -11.95
CA ARG A 389 -14.01 5.17 -12.89
C ARG A 389 -14.03 6.69 -13.00
N SER A 390 -15.20 7.29 -13.17
CA SER A 390 -15.33 8.74 -13.34
C SER A 390 -14.79 9.52 -12.15
N SER A 391 -15.00 9.04 -10.94
CA SER A 391 -14.48 9.66 -9.72
C SER A 391 -12.94 9.66 -9.69
N TYR A 392 -12.31 8.53 -10.07
CA TYR A 392 -10.85 8.43 -10.16
C TYR A 392 -10.26 9.22 -11.33
N GLU A 393 -10.95 9.27 -12.48
CA GLU A 393 -10.57 10.09 -13.64
C GLU A 393 -10.55 11.57 -13.29
N ASP A 394 -11.58 12.05 -12.58
CA ASP A 394 -11.69 13.43 -12.14
C ASP A 394 -10.63 13.78 -11.10
N TYR A 395 -10.41 12.89 -10.12
CA TYR A 395 -9.43 13.11 -9.06
C TYR A 395 -8.00 13.17 -9.59
N HIS A 396 -7.60 12.20 -10.41
CA HIS A 396 -6.24 12.10 -10.95
C HIS A 396 -6.04 12.89 -12.25
N ARG A 397 -7.12 13.40 -12.86
CA ARG A 397 -7.08 14.08 -14.19
C ARG A 397 -6.46 13.19 -15.27
N VAL A 398 -6.87 11.94 -15.31
CA VAL A 398 -6.45 10.93 -16.27
C VAL A 398 -7.68 10.35 -16.97
N THR A 399 -7.49 9.66 -18.08
CA THR A 399 -8.53 8.86 -18.72
C THR A 399 -8.19 7.39 -18.53
N ILE A 400 -9.13 6.60 -18.00
CA ILE A 400 -8.95 5.17 -17.72
C ILE A 400 -9.68 4.35 -18.77
N THR A 401 -8.96 3.46 -19.46
CA THR A 401 -9.58 2.61 -20.48
C THR A 401 -10.38 1.46 -19.88
N ASP A 402 -11.38 0.95 -20.60
CA ASP A 402 -12.13 -0.24 -20.17
C ASP A 402 -11.20 -1.46 -20.01
N GLU A 403 -10.20 -1.56 -20.88
CA GLU A 403 -9.19 -2.62 -20.82
C GLU A 403 -8.33 -2.52 -19.56
N ALA A 404 -8.00 -1.28 -19.12
CA ALA A 404 -7.28 -1.06 -17.85
C ALA A 404 -8.10 -1.52 -16.64
N VAL A 405 -9.40 -1.19 -16.61
CA VAL A 405 -10.31 -1.63 -15.54
C VAL A 405 -10.40 -3.16 -15.48
N GLU A 406 -10.62 -3.82 -16.62
CA GLU A 406 -10.68 -5.27 -16.67
C GLU A 406 -9.35 -5.92 -16.28
N THR A 407 -8.24 -5.34 -16.73
CA THR A 407 -6.90 -5.83 -16.38
C THR A 407 -6.62 -5.64 -14.90
N ALA A 408 -6.99 -4.50 -14.31
CA ALA A 408 -6.82 -4.25 -12.88
C ALA A 408 -7.53 -5.30 -12.02
N VAL A 409 -8.79 -5.62 -12.33
CA VAL A 409 -9.55 -6.62 -11.57
C VAL A 409 -8.98 -8.04 -11.76
N LYS A 410 -8.75 -8.46 -13.01
CA LYS A 410 -8.20 -9.80 -13.31
C LYS A 410 -6.80 -10.00 -12.71
N ALA A 411 -5.98 -8.97 -12.78
CA ALA A 411 -4.63 -8.98 -12.27
C ALA A 411 -4.59 -8.93 -10.72
N ALA A 412 -5.41 -8.09 -10.09
CA ALA A 412 -5.54 -8.06 -8.64
C ALA A 412 -6.02 -9.41 -8.08
N HIS A 413 -7.08 -9.99 -8.66
CA HIS A 413 -7.61 -11.30 -8.25
C HIS A 413 -6.56 -12.41 -8.37
N ARG A 414 -5.72 -12.37 -9.41
CA ARG A 414 -4.71 -13.39 -9.67
C ARG A 414 -3.43 -13.23 -8.85
N TYR A 415 -2.98 -11.99 -8.63
CA TYR A 415 -1.64 -11.71 -8.13
C TYR A 415 -1.62 -11.06 -6.74
N LEU A 416 -2.70 -10.39 -6.31
CA LEU A 416 -2.81 -9.74 -5.00
C LEU A 416 -3.67 -10.56 -4.02
N THR A 417 -3.36 -11.84 -3.87
CA THR A 417 -4.14 -12.81 -3.08
C THR A 417 -4.22 -12.51 -1.58
N SER A 418 -3.44 -11.55 -1.08
CA SER A 418 -3.49 -11.11 0.31
C SER A 418 -4.61 -10.12 0.63
N LYS A 419 -5.25 -9.55 -0.39
CA LYS A 419 -6.36 -8.60 -0.31
C LYS A 419 -7.53 -9.10 -1.15
N ASN A 420 -8.75 -8.78 -0.73
CA ASN A 420 -9.97 -9.19 -1.43
C ASN A 420 -10.41 -8.14 -2.46
N LEU A 421 -11.19 -8.58 -3.45
CA LEU A 421 -11.91 -7.69 -4.35
C LEU A 421 -13.09 -7.03 -3.59
N PRO A 422 -13.48 -5.77 -3.96
CA PRO A 422 -12.91 -4.93 -5.02
C PRO A 422 -11.71 -4.09 -4.57
N ASP A 423 -11.39 -4.03 -3.27
CA ASP A 423 -10.38 -3.16 -2.65
C ASP A 423 -9.01 -3.31 -3.31
N SER A 424 -8.54 -4.54 -3.52
CA SER A 424 -7.25 -4.81 -4.17
C SER A 424 -7.16 -4.27 -5.60
N ALA A 425 -8.27 -4.28 -6.34
CA ALA A 425 -8.33 -3.77 -7.71
C ALA A 425 -8.46 -2.24 -7.75
N ILE A 426 -9.18 -1.67 -6.78
CA ILE A 426 -9.28 -0.22 -6.58
C ILE A 426 -7.90 0.35 -6.23
N ASP A 427 -7.20 -0.21 -5.25
CA ASP A 427 -5.84 0.19 -4.88
C ASP A 427 -4.89 0.17 -6.09
N LEU A 428 -4.97 -0.89 -6.91
CA LEU A 428 -4.12 -1.02 -8.09
C LEU A 428 -4.43 0.04 -9.15
N LEU A 429 -5.70 0.36 -9.35
CA LEU A 429 -6.14 1.39 -10.30
C LEU A 429 -5.73 2.79 -9.83
N ASP A 430 -5.92 3.08 -8.54
CA ASP A 430 -5.56 4.33 -7.89
C ASP A 430 -4.04 4.60 -7.99
N GLU A 431 -3.22 3.63 -7.59
CA GLU A 431 -1.75 3.71 -7.66
C GLU A 431 -1.23 3.87 -9.09
N ALA A 432 -1.87 3.20 -10.08
CA ALA A 432 -1.53 3.35 -11.49
C ALA A 432 -1.86 4.76 -11.98
N SER A 433 -3.02 5.28 -11.64
CA SER A 433 -3.48 6.63 -12.00
C SER A 433 -2.58 7.70 -11.37
N ALA A 434 -2.23 7.57 -10.09
CA ALA A 434 -1.29 8.45 -9.41
C ALA A 434 0.11 8.43 -10.05
N THR A 435 0.58 7.26 -10.45
CA THR A 435 1.88 7.11 -11.14
C THR A 435 1.91 7.83 -12.49
N VAL A 436 0.86 7.69 -13.28
CA VAL A 436 0.72 8.35 -14.59
C VAL A 436 0.68 9.87 -14.40
N GLN A 437 -0.12 10.37 -13.47
CA GLN A 437 -0.17 11.80 -13.11
C GLN A 437 1.20 12.33 -12.67
N GLY A 438 1.93 11.57 -11.83
CA GLY A 438 3.27 11.96 -11.35
C GLY A 438 4.32 12.06 -12.46
N ARG A 439 4.23 11.22 -13.51
CA ARG A 439 5.11 11.29 -14.69
C ARG A 439 4.90 12.58 -15.47
N ILE A 440 3.65 12.96 -15.72
CA ILE A 440 3.30 14.19 -16.44
C ILE A 440 3.82 15.41 -15.68
N LYS A 441 3.61 15.47 -14.37
CA LYS A 441 4.13 16.56 -13.53
C LYS A 441 5.66 16.63 -13.57
N LYS A 442 6.37 15.52 -13.69
CA LYS A 442 7.84 15.50 -13.83
C LYS A 442 8.31 15.91 -15.21
N GLU A 443 7.60 15.54 -16.27
CA GLU A 443 7.92 15.90 -17.64
C GLU A 443 7.63 17.39 -17.88
N ALA A 444 6.50 17.89 -17.40
CA ALA A 444 6.16 19.32 -17.45
C ALA A 444 7.17 20.20 -16.67
N LYS A 445 7.80 19.69 -15.60
CA LYS A 445 8.86 20.42 -14.86
C LYS A 445 10.23 20.40 -15.54
N ARG A 446 10.46 19.57 -16.54
CA ARG A 446 11.76 19.49 -17.25
C ARG A 446 11.90 20.47 -18.39
N GLU A 447 10.80 20.95 -18.96
CA GLU A 447 10.83 21.97 -19.99
C GLU A 447 10.71 23.35 -19.34
N ILE A 448 11.77 24.17 -19.45
CA ILE A 448 11.72 25.59 -19.13
C ILE A 448 10.72 26.21 -20.08
N THR A 449 9.58 26.62 -19.55
CA THR A 449 8.53 27.24 -20.37
C THR A 449 8.94 28.69 -20.77
N PRO A 450 8.41 29.25 -21.86
CA PRO A 450 8.63 30.66 -22.18
C PRO A 450 8.19 31.63 -21.07
N LEU A 451 7.29 31.16 -20.19
CA LEU A 451 6.89 31.86 -18.97
C LEU A 451 8.04 31.89 -17.96
N ASP A 452 8.70 30.73 -17.73
CA ASP A 452 9.85 30.63 -16.83
C ASP A 452 11.03 31.47 -17.31
N GLU A 453 11.28 31.50 -18.63
CA GLU A 453 12.32 32.38 -19.23
C GLU A 453 12.02 33.87 -19.01
N ALA A 454 10.76 34.26 -19.18
CA ALA A 454 10.33 35.63 -18.94
C ALA A 454 10.43 36.02 -17.45
N LEU A 455 10.13 35.11 -16.55
CA LEU A 455 10.26 35.27 -15.09
C LEU A 455 11.73 35.35 -14.66
N LEU A 456 12.59 34.47 -15.21
CA LEU A 456 14.02 34.44 -14.92
C LEU A 456 14.73 35.71 -15.46
N SER A 457 14.26 36.27 -16.60
CA SER A 457 14.78 37.51 -17.17
C SER A 457 14.27 38.78 -16.47
N GLY A 458 13.27 38.67 -15.59
CA GLY A 458 12.65 39.82 -14.89
C GLY A 458 11.72 40.65 -15.77
N ASP A 459 11.38 40.20 -16.99
CA ASP A 459 10.45 40.89 -17.88
C ASP A 459 9.00 40.54 -17.54
N MET A 460 8.43 41.26 -16.60
CA MET A 460 7.07 41.08 -16.11
C MET A 460 5.99 41.24 -17.21
N LYS A 461 6.23 42.08 -18.20
CA LYS A 461 5.25 42.24 -19.30
C LYS A 461 5.23 41.03 -20.22
N ALA A 462 6.40 40.47 -20.50
CA ALA A 462 6.51 39.20 -21.23
C ALA A 462 5.91 38.02 -20.41
N ALA A 463 6.14 37.95 -19.12
CA ALA A 463 5.59 36.93 -18.21
C ALA A 463 4.06 36.95 -18.20
N VAL A 464 3.43 38.14 -18.03
CA VAL A 464 1.97 38.30 -18.07
C VAL A 464 1.38 37.91 -19.43
N LYS A 465 2.07 38.29 -20.55
CA LYS A 465 1.65 37.90 -21.89
C LYS A 465 1.71 36.40 -22.12
N GLN A 466 2.78 35.74 -21.64
CA GLN A 466 2.94 34.29 -21.74
C GLN A 466 1.95 33.54 -20.84
N TYR A 467 1.68 34.04 -19.63
CA TYR A 467 0.66 33.50 -18.73
C TYR A 467 -0.74 33.54 -19.33
N LYS A 468 -1.14 34.68 -19.95
CA LYS A 468 -2.40 34.80 -20.70
C LYS A 468 -2.47 33.87 -21.92
N ALA A 469 -1.33 33.60 -22.54
CA ALA A 469 -1.24 32.63 -23.64
C ALA A 469 -1.36 31.20 -23.16
N SER A 470 -0.77 30.86 -22.01
CA SER A 470 -0.87 29.53 -21.40
C SER A 470 -2.29 29.22 -20.90
N GLN A 471 -3.03 30.20 -20.41
CA GLN A 471 -4.44 30.05 -20.06
C GLN A 471 -5.36 29.79 -21.27
N LYS A 472 -4.97 30.30 -22.45
CA LYS A 472 -5.69 30.04 -23.70
C LYS A 472 -5.24 28.77 -24.41
N ALA A 473 -4.10 28.20 -24.02
CA ALA A 473 -3.68 26.89 -24.47
C ALA A 473 -4.66 25.84 -23.93
N LYS A 474 -5.16 24.99 -24.83
CA LYS A 474 -5.93 23.80 -24.40
C LYS A 474 -5.16 23.10 -23.28
N LEU A 475 -5.87 22.79 -22.19
CA LEU A 475 -5.35 21.86 -21.19
C LEU A 475 -4.75 20.64 -21.91
N PRO A 476 -3.55 20.18 -21.53
CA PRO A 476 -3.00 18.97 -22.11
C PRO A 476 -4.05 17.86 -22.02
N GLU A 477 -4.16 17.08 -23.08
CA GLU A 477 -5.11 15.95 -23.07
C GLU A 477 -4.83 15.10 -21.83
N PRO A 478 -5.89 14.67 -21.10
CA PRO A 478 -5.69 13.87 -19.90
C PRO A 478 -4.90 12.61 -20.28
N ALA A 479 -3.93 12.28 -19.45
CA ALA A 479 -3.10 11.13 -19.72
C ALA A 479 -3.91 9.84 -19.66
N LEU A 480 -3.57 8.92 -20.53
CA LEU A 480 -4.24 7.63 -20.65
C LEU A 480 -3.65 6.63 -19.65
N VAL A 481 -4.50 5.99 -18.85
CA VAL A 481 -4.17 4.80 -18.07
C VAL A 481 -4.66 3.59 -18.86
N ASP A 482 -3.73 2.82 -19.39
CA ASP A 482 -4.00 1.61 -20.17
C ASP A 482 -3.62 0.32 -19.39
N ALA A 483 -3.81 -0.83 -20.00
CA ALA A 483 -3.49 -2.13 -19.41
C ALA A 483 -2.00 -2.27 -19.06
N ASP A 484 -1.11 -1.65 -19.85
CA ASP A 484 0.33 -1.73 -19.62
C ASP A 484 0.75 -0.96 -18.37
N GLN A 485 0.16 0.22 -18.09
CA GLN A 485 0.37 0.97 -16.86
C GLN A 485 -0.10 0.19 -15.63
N ILE A 486 -1.25 -0.45 -15.71
CA ILE A 486 -1.76 -1.33 -14.64
C ILE A 486 -0.76 -2.45 -14.35
N MET A 487 -0.28 -3.14 -15.40
CA MET A 487 0.66 -4.24 -15.25
C MET A 487 2.02 -3.78 -14.70
N GLN A 488 2.53 -2.62 -15.14
CA GLN A 488 3.76 -2.04 -14.58
C GLN A 488 3.62 -1.70 -13.09
N THR A 489 2.46 -1.17 -12.68
CA THR A 489 2.18 -0.86 -11.28
C THR A 489 2.06 -2.13 -10.46
N LEU A 490 1.34 -3.13 -10.96
CA LEU A 490 1.27 -4.45 -10.33
C LEU A 490 2.65 -5.07 -10.13
N SER A 491 3.52 -4.97 -11.14
CA SER A 491 4.90 -5.49 -11.05
C SER A 491 5.67 -4.84 -9.91
N ARG A 492 5.53 -3.54 -9.71
CA ARG A 492 6.16 -2.83 -8.58
C ARG A 492 5.61 -3.26 -7.23
N LEU A 493 4.29 -3.44 -7.12
CA LEU A 493 3.62 -3.85 -5.89
C LEU A 493 3.87 -5.31 -5.52
N SER A 494 3.84 -6.20 -6.51
CA SER A 494 4.00 -7.65 -6.29
C SER A 494 5.45 -8.14 -6.37
N GLY A 495 6.37 -7.34 -6.92
CA GLY A 495 7.75 -7.74 -7.22
C GLY A 495 7.87 -8.71 -8.42
N ILE A 496 6.79 -8.94 -9.17
CA ILE A 496 6.79 -9.84 -10.33
C ILE A 496 7.06 -9.01 -11.59
N PRO A 497 8.09 -9.30 -12.39
CA PRO A 497 8.38 -8.54 -13.61
C PRO A 497 7.22 -8.55 -14.62
N VAL A 498 6.90 -7.38 -15.23
CA VAL A 498 5.81 -7.22 -16.21
C VAL A 498 5.94 -8.18 -17.39
N GLU A 499 7.16 -8.36 -17.86
CA GLU A 499 7.48 -9.25 -18.99
C GLU A 499 7.01 -10.69 -18.77
N LYS A 500 6.84 -11.11 -17.51
CA LYS A 500 6.33 -12.42 -17.12
C LYS A 500 4.81 -12.52 -17.04
N MET A 501 4.11 -11.40 -17.17
CA MET A 501 2.66 -11.33 -17.06
C MET A 501 1.96 -11.25 -18.43
N THR A 502 2.72 -11.09 -19.52
CA THR A 502 2.21 -10.92 -20.89
C THR A 502 2.49 -12.14 -21.79
N GLN A 503 1.94 -12.16 -23.01
CA GLN A 503 2.07 -13.27 -23.98
C GLN A 503 3.52 -13.61 -24.42
N ALA A 504 4.50 -12.77 -24.11
CA ALA A 504 5.91 -13.06 -24.33
C ALA A 504 6.42 -14.27 -23.51
N ASP A 505 5.70 -14.64 -22.47
CA ASP A 505 6.01 -15.77 -21.59
C ASP A 505 6.05 -17.13 -22.31
N SER A 506 5.21 -17.32 -23.29
CA SER A 506 5.14 -18.62 -24.01
C SER A 506 6.48 -18.99 -24.64
N LYS A 507 7.25 -18.02 -25.15
CA LYS A 507 8.58 -18.25 -25.74
C LYS A 507 9.62 -18.60 -24.68
N ARG A 508 9.53 -17.99 -23.49
CA ARG A 508 10.45 -18.23 -22.37
C ARG A 508 10.29 -19.65 -21.82
N TYR A 509 9.05 -20.08 -21.60
CA TYR A 509 8.77 -21.46 -21.16
C TYR A 509 9.17 -22.51 -22.21
N LEU A 510 9.08 -22.18 -23.50
CA LEU A 510 9.58 -23.06 -24.57
C LEU A 510 11.10 -23.20 -24.53
N ASN A 511 11.84 -22.13 -24.18
CA ASN A 511 13.29 -22.12 -24.11
C ASN A 511 13.87 -22.43 -22.73
N LEU A 512 13.03 -22.81 -21.76
CA LEU A 512 13.42 -23.00 -20.36
C LEU A 512 14.61 -23.97 -20.19
N GLU A 513 14.65 -25.04 -20.95
CA GLU A 513 15.77 -26.00 -20.92
C GLU A 513 17.09 -25.34 -21.28
N ALA A 514 17.13 -24.55 -22.35
CA ALA A 514 18.32 -23.86 -22.78
C ALA A 514 18.81 -22.81 -21.77
N GLU A 515 17.91 -22.12 -21.13
CA GLU A 515 18.24 -21.12 -20.07
C GLU A 515 18.82 -21.83 -18.83
N LEU A 516 18.21 -22.92 -18.39
CA LEU A 516 18.71 -23.69 -17.24
C LEU A 516 20.10 -24.30 -17.52
N HIS A 517 20.36 -24.79 -18.73
CA HIS A 517 21.67 -25.33 -19.11
C HIS A 517 22.79 -24.29 -19.15
N LYS A 518 22.50 -23.01 -19.22
CA LYS A 518 23.53 -21.96 -19.07
C LYS A 518 24.22 -21.97 -17.70
N ARG A 519 23.52 -22.45 -16.68
CA ARG A 519 23.97 -22.47 -15.28
C ARG A 519 24.20 -23.90 -14.75
N VAL A 520 23.37 -24.85 -15.17
CA VAL A 520 23.42 -26.24 -14.72
C VAL A 520 24.01 -27.11 -15.85
N ILE A 521 25.18 -27.67 -15.60
CA ILE A 521 25.88 -28.51 -16.54
C ILE A 521 25.56 -29.99 -16.29
N GLY A 522 25.28 -30.72 -17.36
CA GLY A 522 24.77 -32.07 -17.26
C GLY A 522 23.36 -32.15 -16.75
N GLN A 523 22.94 -33.26 -16.20
CA GLN A 523 21.61 -33.48 -15.62
C GLN A 523 20.46 -33.23 -16.63
N ASP A 524 20.67 -33.61 -17.91
CA ASP A 524 19.71 -33.31 -18.98
C ASP A 524 18.34 -33.90 -18.75
N GLU A 525 18.24 -35.11 -18.18
CA GLU A 525 16.94 -35.71 -17.78
C GLU A 525 16.22 -34.88 -16.73
N ALA A 526 16.99 -34.36 -15.75
CA ALA A 526 16.42 -33.51 -14.68
C ALA A 526 15.85 -32.22 -15.22
N VAL A 527 16.64 -31.50 -16.01
CA VAL A 527 16.25 -30.24 -16.63
C VAL A 527 15.04 -30.41 -17.55
N SER A 528 15.04 -31.47 -18.38
CA SER A 528 13.93 -31.78 -19.28
C SER A 528 12.64 -32.14 -18.55
N ALA A 529 12.72 -32.99 -17.50
CA ALA A 529 11.56 -33.38 -16.69
C ALA A 529 10.89 -32.18 -16.03
N ILE A 530 11.70 -31.29 -15.41
CA ILE A 530 11.23 -30.08 -14.74
C ILE A 530 10.59 -29.13 -15.75
N SER A 531 11.27 -28.88 -16.87
CA SER A 531 10.78 -27.97 -17.91
C SER A 531 9.46 -28.44 -18.52
N ARG A 532 9.28 -29.76 -18.71
CA ARG A 532 8.00 -30.36 -19.15
C ARG A 532 6.90 -30.18 -18.13
N ALA A 533 7.19 -30.39 -16.86
CA ALA A 533 6.19 -30.24 -15.79
C ALA A 533 5.73 -28.77 -15.66
N ILE A 534 6.67 -27.82 -15.71
CA ILE A 534 6.35 -26.39 -15.66
C ILE A 534 5.55 -25.95 -16.88
N ARG A 535 5.94 -26.37 -18.10
CA ARG A 535 5.19 -26.08 -19.34
C ARG A 535 3.77 -26.64 -19.29
N ARG A 536 3.58 -27.87 -18.82
CA ARG A 536 2.26 -28.50 -18.66
C ARG A 536 1.36 -27.70 -17.72
N ASN A 537 1.91 -27.17 -16.62
CA ASN A 537 1.15 -26.39 -15.66
C ASN A 537 0.80 -24.98 -16.19
N GLN A 538 1.76 -24.33 -16.83
CA GLN A 538 1.55 -22.98 -17.38
C GLN A 538 0.65 -22.94 -18.63
N SER A 539 0.45 -24.07 -19.29
CA SER A 539 -0.48 -24.16 -20.44
C SER A 539 -1.97 -24.01 -20.06
N GLY A 540 -2.31 -23.94 -18.75
CA GLY A 540 -3.70 -23.79 -18.29
C GLY A 540 -4.56 -25.04 -18.46
N ILE A 541 -4.00 -26.18 -18.90
CA ILE A 541 -4.75 -27.44 -19.09
C ILE A 541 -5.11 -28.07 -17.74
N ARG A 542 -4.36 -27.75 -16.68
CA ARG A 542 -4.57 -28.28 -15.33
C ARG A 542 -5.59 -27.45 -14.58
N THR A 543 -6.67 -28.07 -14.16
CA THR A 543 -7.69 -27.49 -13.27
C THR A 543 -7.36 -27.80 -11.83
N GLY A 544 -7.14 -26.79 -10.96
CA GLY A 544 -6.91 -26.96 -9.51
C GLY A 544 -5.92 -25.96 -8.93
N LYS A 545 -6.00 -25.72 -7.61
CA LYS A 545 -5.17 -24.77 -6.87
C LYS A 545 -3.82 -25.36 -6.40
N ARG A 546 -3.28 -26.37 -7.08
CA ARG A 546 -1.99 -26.97 -6.71
C ARG A 546 -0.80 -26.09 -7.05
N PRO A 547 0.37 -26.26 -6.40
CA PRO A 547 1.61 -25.58 -6.76
C PRO A 547 1.96 -25.70 -8.24
N ILE A 548 2.75 -24.73 -8.77
CA ILE A 548 3.24 -24.75 -10.17
C ILE A 548 3.96 -26.06 -10.51
N GLY A 549 4.69 -26.63 -9.56
CA GLY A 549 5.33 -27.93 -9.68
C GLY A 549 5.85 -28.42 -8.35
N SER A 550 5.83 -29.73 -8.18
CA SER A 550 6.39 -30.41 -7.03
C SER A 550 7.42 -31.45 -7.46
N PHE A 551 8.65 -31.29 -6.99
CA PHE A 551 9.79 -32.07 -7.45
C PHE A 551 10.53 -32.71 -6.29
N MET A 552 10.96 -33.94 -6.46
CA MET A 552 11.88 -34.59 -5.55
C MET A 552 13.21 -34.89 -6.24
N PHE A 553 14.28 -34.25 -5.77
CA PHE A 553 15.63 -34.40 -6.29
C PHE A 553 16.40 -35.44 -5.46
N LEU A 554 16.73 -36.54 -6.10
CA LEU A 554 17.35 -37.72 -5.49
C LEU A 554 18.78 -37.89 -6.04
N GLY A 555 19.71 -38.27 -5.21
CA GLY A 555 21.10 -38.57 -5.67
C GLY A 555 22.19 -38.10 -4.71
N PRO A 556 23.43 -38.31 -5.02
CA PRO A 556 24.57 -38.02 -4.14
C PRO A 556 24.76 -36.52 -3.89
N THR A 557 25.58 -36.20 -2.90
CA THR A 557 25.90 -34.81 -2.56
C THR A 557 26.75 -34.15 -3.62
N GLY A 558 26.58 -32.85 -3.87
CA GLY A 558 27.45 -32.07 -4.75
C GLY A 558 27.26 -32.28 -6.26
N VAL A 559 26.16 -32.88 -6.72
CA VAL A 559 25.82 -33.10 -8.13
C VAL A 559 24.97 -31.96 -8.76
N GLY A 560 24.65 -30.90 -8.02
CA GLY A 560 23.95 -29.72 -8.54
C GLY A 560 22.47 -29.60 -8.16
N LYS A 561 21.91 -30.36 -7.21
CA LYS A 561 20.50 -30.30 -6.80
C LYS A 561 20.07 -28.89 -6.36
N THR A 562 20.82 -28.29 -5.45
CA THR A 562 20.54 -26.93 -4.93
C THR A 562 20.80 -25.85 -6.00
N GLU A 563 21.78 -26.06 -6.88
CA GLU A 563 22.09 -25.11 -7.96
C GLU A 563 20.98 -25.07 -9.00
N LEU A 564 20.37 -26.21 -9.33
CA LEU A 564 19.20 -26.24 -10.21
C LEU A 564 18.00 -25.51 -9.59
N ALA A 565 17.79 -25.60 -8.26
CA ALA A 565 16.75 -24.82 -7.57
C ALA A 565 17.02 -23.31 -7.64
N LYS A 566 18.28 -22.88 -7.51
CA LYS A 566 18.68 -21.47 -7.67
C LYS A 566 18.48 -20.99 -9.11
N ALA A 567 18.91 -21.79 -10.10
CA ALA A 567 18.72 -21.49 -11.50
C ALA A 567 17.22 -21.36 -11.86
N LEU A 568 16.37 -22.20 -11.28
CA LEU A 568 14.92 -22.09 -11.46
C LEU A 568 14.35 -20.80 -10.89
N ALA A 569 14.77 -20.38 -9.69
CA ALA A 569 14.34 -19.12 -9.09
C ALA A 569 14.76 -17.93 -9.97
N GLU A 570 16.00 -17.89 -10.42
CA GLU A 570 16.52 -16.85 -11.31
C GLU A 570 15.80 -16.83 -12.67
N VAL A 571 15.62 -17.98 -13.31
CA VAL A 571 15.01 -18.05 -14.64
C VAL A 571 13.51 -17.77 -14.59
N LEU A 572 12.78 -18.21 -13.57
CA LEU A 572 11.33 -18.04 -13.49
C LEU A 572 10.89 -16.74 -12.83
N PHE A 573 11.66 -16.24 -11.85
CA PHE A 573 11.30 -15.08 -11.05
C PHE A 573 12.31 -13.92 -11.16
N ASP A 574 13.35 -14.02 -12.01
CA ASP A 574 14.44 -13.05 -12.25
C ASP A 574 15.19 -12.63 -10.97
N ASP A 575 15.02 -13.40 -9.90
CA ASP A 575 15.62 -13.12 -8.61
C ASP A 575 16.03 -14.43 -7.90
N GLU A 576 17.34 -14.61 -7.68
CA GLU A 576 17.82 -15.75 -6.90
C GLU A 576 17.31 -15.70 -5.45
N SER A 577 16.95 -14.51 -4.93
CA SER A 577 16.37 -14.35 -3.60
C SER A 577 14.92 -14.84 -3.50
N ALA A 578 14.27 -15.16 -4.61
CA ALA A 578 12.99 -15.87 -4.64
C ALA A 578 13.11 -17.35 -4.23
N LEU A 579 14.34 -17.86 -4.01
CA LEU A 579 14.56 -19.17 -3.41
C LEU A 579 14.43 -19.09 -1.88
N LEU A 580 13.39 -19.71 -1.34
CA LEU A 580 13.16 -19.86 0.10
C LEU A 580 13.66 -21.24 0.53
N ARG A 581 14.77 -21.28 1.26
CA ARG A 581 15.38 -22.56 1.72
C ARG A 581 14.95 -22.88 3.13
N PHE A 582 14.60 -24.15 3.35
CA PHE A 582 14.30 -24.77 4.62
C PHE A 582 15.18 -26.01 4.80
N ASP A 583 16.13 -25.96 5.74
CA ASP A 583 17.01 -27.08 6.04
C ASP A 583 16.29 -28.04 6.99
N MET A 584 15.94 -29.24 6.52
CA MET A 584 15.14 -30.17 7.29
C MET A 584 15.91 -30.78 8.48
N SER A 585 17.21 -30.58 8.56
CA SER A 585 18.00 -30.95 9.73
C SER A 585 17.64 -30.11 10.97
N GLU A 586 17.07 -28.90 10.79
CA GLU A 586 16.57 -28.06 11.88
C GLU A 586 15.17 -28.49 12.37
N TYR A 587 14.52 -29.40 11.64
CA TYR A 587 13.14 -29.85 11.89
C TYR A 587 13.01 -31.34 12.19
N MET A 588 14.01 -31.89 12.91
CA MET A 588 14.04 -33.31 13.32
C MET A 588 13.10 -33.63 14.47
N GLU A 589 12.83 -32.66 15.34
CA GLU A 589 12.04 -32.86 16.56
C GLU A 589 10.53 -32.66 16.30
N LYS A 590 9.70 -33.30 17.12
CA LYS A 590 8.24 -33.29 17.01
C LYS A 590 7.67 -31.85 17.06
N PHE A 591 8.25 -31.00 17.89
CA PHE A 591 7.80 -29.62 18.02
C PHE A 591 8.25 -28.72 16.84
N ALA A 592 9.17 -29.18 16.01
CA ALA A 592 9.65 -28.41 14.88
C ALA A 592 8.58 -28.22 13.78
N ALA A 593 7.60 -29.12 13.68
CA ALA A 593 6.46 -28.97 12.77
C ALA A 593 5.64 -27.70 13.10
N SER A 594 5.50 -27.33 14.38
CA SER A 594 4.82 -26.10 14.79
C SER A 594 5.59 -24.82 14.44
N ARG A 595 6.90 -24.88 14.24
CA ARG A 595 7.68 -23.73 13.73
C ARG A 595 7.35 -23.43 12.27
N LEU A 596 7.02 -24.44 11.45
CA LEU A 596 6.65 -24.23 10.05
C LEU A 596 5.25 -23.62 9.89
N ASN A 597 4.28 -24.10 10.68
CA ASN A 597 2.86 -23.77 10.56
C ASN A 597 2.37 -22.76 11.62
N GLY A 598 3.17 -22.51 12.68
CA GLY A 598 2.82 -21.71 13.84
C GLY A 598 2.42 -22.55 15.04
N ALA A 599 2.69 -22.03 16.26
CA ALA A 599 2.36 -22.72 17.51
C ALA A 599 0.83 -22.72 17.77
N PRO A 600 0.26 -23.78 18.34
CA PRO A 600 -1.15 -23.79 18.75
C PRO A 600 -1.46 -22.70 19.79
N PRO A 601 -2.73 -22.28 19.92
CA PRO A 601 -3.14 -21.32 20.93
C PRO A 601 -2.72 -21.74 22.35
N GLY A 602 -2.09 -20.83 23.09
CA GLY A 602 -1.63 -21.04 24.45
C GLY A 602 -0.18 -21.53 24.60
N TYR A 603 0.54 -21.76 23.50
CA TYR A 603 1.97 -22.07 23.53
C TYR A 603 2.83 -20.84 23.21
N VAL A 604 4.06 -20.80 23.73
CA VAL A 604 5.04 -19.74 23.45
C VAL A 604 5.32 -19.70 21.94
N GLY A 605 5.26 -18.52 21.33
CA GLY A 605 5.45 -18.32 19.88
C GLY A 605 4.16 -18.34 19.05
N TYR A 606 2.97 -18.39 19.67
CA TYR A 606 1.69 -18.28 18.95
C TYR A 606 1.56 -16.97 18.15
N ASP A 607 2.08 -15.87 18.68
CA ASP A 607 2.04 -14.54 18.05
C ASP A 607 3.08 -14.35 16.93
N GLU A 608 4.05 -15.25 16.77
CA GLU A 608 5.09 -15.13 15.75
C GLU A 608 4.68 -15.67 14.38
N GLY A 609 3.60 -16.48 14.30
CA GLY A 609 3.17 -17.15 13.06
C GLY A 609 4.09 -18.31 12.67
N GLY A 610 3.80 -19.01 11.56
CA GLY A 610 4.63 -20.09 11.04
C GLY A 610 5.68 -19.60 10.05
N GLU A 611 6.91 -20.09 10.17
CA GLU A 611 8.02 -19.66 9.31
C GLU A 611 7.75 -19.89 7.81
N LEU A 612 7.18 -21.06 7.47
CA LEU A 612 6.80 -21.40 6.10
C LEU A 612 5.67 -20.49 5.59
N THR A 613 4.63 -20.34 6.39
CA THR A 613 3.44 -19.57 6.02
C THR A 613 3.74 -18.07 5.89
N GLU A 614 4.58 -17.51 6.76
CA GLU A 614 4.97 -16.11 6.69
C GLU A 614 5.90 -15.80 5.51
N LYS A 615 6.90 -16.66 5.28
CA LYS A 615 7.81 -16.48 4.13
C LYS A 615 7.06 -16.54 2.79
N VAL A 616 6.11 -17.50 2.63
CA VAL A 616 5.32 -17.63 1.40
C VAL A 616 4.32 -16.48 1.25
N ARG A 617 3.69 -16.03 2.33
CA ARG A 617 2.82 -14.85 2.30
C ARG A 617 3.54 -13.59 1.83
N ASN A 618 4.79 -13.41 2.29
CA ASN A 618 5.60 -12.26 1.90
C ASN A 618 6.19 -12.40 0.48
N LYS A 619 6.44 -13.64 0.01
CA LYS A 619 6.93 -13.95 -1.34
C LYS A 619 6.11 -15.07 -1.96
N PRO A 620 4.88 -14.80 -2.45
CA PRO A 620 3.98 -15.82 -2.99
C PRO A 620 4.51 -16.47 -4.28
N TYR A 621 5.37 -15.76 -5.02
CA TYR A 621 6.06 -16.28 -6.20
C TYR A 621 7.49 -16.67 -5.84
N SER A 622 7.68 -17.91 -5.45
CA SER A 622 8.97 -18.39 -4.95
C SER A 622 9.21 -19.87 -5.23
N VAL A 623 10.47 -20.25 -5.18
CA VAL A 623 10.91 -21.65 -5.15
C VAL A 623 11.14 -22.04 -3.71
N LEU A 624 10.38 -23.00 -3.21
CA LEU A 624 10.53 -23.54 -1.86
C LEU A 624 11.47 -24.75 -1.93
N LEU A 625 12.63 -24.65 -1.33
CA LEU A 625 13.61 -25.71 -1.26
C LEU A 625 13.61 -26.34 0.14
N PHE A 626 13.09 -27.54 0.25
CA PHE A 626 13.19 -28.38 1.46
C PHE A 626 14.43 -29.27 1.30
N ASP A 627 15.50 -28.91 1.96
CA ASP A 627 16.80 -29.58 1.82
C ASP A 627 16.92 -30.71 2.84
N GLU A 628 17.42 -31.87 2.41
CA GLU A 628 17.63 -33.09 3.23
C GLU A 628 16.34 -33.60 3.92
N VAL A 629 15.25 -33.76 3.11
CA VAL A 629 13.92 -34.14 3.64
C VAL A 629 13.88 -35.46 4.40
N GLU A 630 14.87 -36.37 4.20
CA GLU A 630 15.01 -37.59 4.95
C GLU A 630 15.27 -37.38 6.45
N LYS A 631 15.72 -36.18 6.84
CA LYS A 631 15.97 -35.82 8.23
C LYS A 631 14.75 -35.27 8.94
N ALA A 632 13.72 -34.86 8.19
CA ALA A 632 12.53 -34.22 8.74
C ALA A 632 11.71 -35.15 9.62
N HIS A 633 11.09 -34.59 10.66
CA HIS A 633 10.10 -35.33 11.46
C HIS A 633 8.90 -35.74 10.58
N PRO A 634 8.31 -36.94 10.76
CA PRO A 634 7.19 -37.43 9.95
C PRO A 634 5.97 -36.51 9.88
N ASP A 635 5.69 -35.71 10.90
CA ASP A 635 4.56 -34.78 10.94
C ASP A 635 4.68 -33.67 9.89
N ILE A 636 5.89 -33.34 9.43
CA ILE A 636 6.13 -32.34 8.37
C ILE A 636 5.56 -32.81 7.05
N PHE A 637 5.63 -34.11 6.76
CA PHE A 637 5.05 -34.64 5.52
C PHE A 637 3.52 -34.50 5.48
N ASN A 638 2.84 -34.50 6.65
CA ASN A 638 1.40 -34.22 6.70
C ASN A 638 1.08 -32.77 6.32
N ILE A 639 1.93 -31.81 6.72
CA ILE A 639 1.82 -30.38 6.31
C ILE A 639 2.05 -30.27 4.79
N LEU A 640 3.12 -30.91 4.30
CA LEU A 640 3.44 -30.89 2.88
C LEU A 640 2.36 -31.56 2.03
N LEU A 641 1.72 -32.63 2.51
CA LEU A 641 0.59 -33.26 1.82
C LEU A 641 -0.55 -32.28 1.58
N GLN A 642 -0.92 -31.48 2.58
CA GLN A 642 -1.97 -30.47 2.43
C GLN A 642 -1.58 -29.43 1.35
N VAL A 643 -0.34 -28.96 1.35
CA VAL A 643 0.16 -28.00 0.34
C VAL A 643 0.15 -28.63 -1.05
N LEU A 644 0.61 -29.88 -1.19
CA LEU A 644 0.69 -30.58 -2.47
C LEU A 644 -0.70 -30.91 -3.07
N ASP A 645 -1.72 -31.13 -2.21
CA ASP A 645 -3.08 -31.48 -2.65
C ASP A 645 -3.94 -30.26 -2.93
N ASP A 646 -4.04 -29.38 -1.92
CA ASP A 646 -4.99 -28.27 -1.91
C ASP A 646 -4.34 -26.96 -2.39
N GLY A 647 -3.01 -26.90 -2.44
CA GLY A 647 -2.26 -25.68 -2.72
C GLY A 647 -2.44 -24.58 -1.66
N VAL A 648 -2.99 -24.91 -0.51
CA VAL A 648 -3.28 -23.97 0.57
C VAL A 648 -2.87 -24.57 1.91
N LEU A 649 -2.27 -23.76 2.77
CA LEU A 649 -1.96 -24.14 4.16
C LEU A 649 -2.61 -23.17 5.12
N THR A 650 -3.31 -23.65 6.12
CA THR A 650 -3.91 -22.82 7.16
C THR A 650 -2.90 -22.70 8.31
N ASP A 651 -2.53 -21.45 8.66
CA ASP A 651 -1.63 -21.18 9.78
C ASP A 651 -2.32 -21.37 11.14
N SER A 652 -1.57 -21.30 12.23
CA SER A 652 -2.08 -21.42 13.60
C SER A 652 -3.11 -20.34 13.98
N ARG A 653 -3.13 -19.22 13.27
CA ARG A 653 -4.09 -18.11 13.44
C ARG A 653 -5.36 -18.30 12.60
N GLY A 654 -5.50 -19.41 11.88
CA GLY A 654 -6.63 -19.68 11.00
C GLY A 654 -6.58 -19.01 9.63
N ARG A 655 -5.47 -18.34 9.28
CA ARG A 655 -5.30 -17.66 7.98
C ARG A 655 -4.86 -18.68 6.93
N LYS A 656 -5.50 -18.64 5.77
CA LYS A 656 -5.16 -19.47 4.62
C LYS A 656 -4.04 -18.81 3.82
N VAL A 657 -2.96 -19.53 3.58
CA VAL A 657 -1.83 -19.10 2.75
C VAL A 657 -1.84 -19.90 1.46
N ASP A 658 -1.79 -19.22 0.33
CA ASP A 658 -1.86 -19.80 -1.01
C ASP A 658 -0.45 -20.15 -1.53
N PHE A 659 -0.27 -21.41 -1.94
CA PHE A 659 0.95 -21.96 -2.53
C PHE A 659 0.82 -22.23 -4.03
N SER A 660 -0.28 -21.86 -4.66
CA SER A 660 -0.54 -22.17 -6.07
C SER A 660 0.50 -21.56 -7.03
N ASN A 661 1.15 -20.47 -6.61
CA ASN A 661 2.18 -19.78 -7.37
C ASN A 661 3.61 -20.17 -6.96
N THR A 662 3.78 -21.20 -6.13
CA THR A 662 5.10 -21.67 -5.68
C THR A 662 5.56 -22.90 -6.46
N ILE A 663 6.87 -23.11 -6.49
CA ILE A 663 7.49 -24.37 -6.93
C ILE A 663 8.09 -25.03 -5.71
N ILE A 664 7.73 -26.29 -5.48
CA ILE A 664 8.21 -27.07 -4.35
C ILE A 664 9.29 -28.03 -4.79
N ILE A 665 10.46 -27.90 -4.22
CA ILE A 665 11.63 -28.78 -4.47
C ILE A 665 12.03 -29.40 -3.13
N MET A 666 12.09 -30.71 -3.11
CA MET A 666 12.56 -31.50 -1.98
C MET A 666 13.84 -32.19 -2.38
N THR A 667 14.93 -32.05 -1.63
CA THR A 667 16.17 -32.77 -1.92
C THR A 667 16.38 -33.95 -0.95
N SER A 668 16.90 -35.03 -1.44
CA SER A 668 17.27 -36.17 -0.60
C SER A 668 18.55 -36.87 -1.08
N ASN A 669 19.30 -37.35 -0.12
CA ASN A 669 20.50 -38.17 -0.35
C ASN A 669 20.21 -39.67 -0.23
N LEU A 670 18.93 -40.08 -0.10
CA LEU A 670 18.50 -41.47 -0.02
C LEU A 670 18.99 -42.24 -1.25
N GLY A 671 19.44 -43.45 -1.04
CA GLY A 671 19.96 -44.35 -2.06
C GLY A 671 21.45 -44.11 -2.41
N ALA A 672 22.03 -42.97 -2.11
CA ALA A 672 23.47 -42.75 -2.28
C ALA A 672 24.30 -43.55 -1.25
N THR A 673 23.79 -43.69 -0.05
CA THR A 673 24.38 -44.53 1.02
C THR A 673 24.26 -46.00 0.71
N ALA A 674 23.11 -46.47 0.22
CA ALA A 674 22.89 -47.87 -0.15
C ALA A 674 23.77 -48.34 -1.29
N LEU A 675 24.17 -47.44 -2.20
CA LEU A 675 25.15 -47.73 -3.28
C LEU A 675 26.60 -47.89 -2.76
N ARG A 676 26.92 -47.39 -1.57
CA ARG A 676 28.22 -47.53 -0.91
C ARG A 676 28.34 -48.87 -0.20
N ASP A 677 27.31 -49.31 0.49
CA ASP A 677 27.33 -50.52 1.32
C ASP A 677 27.51 -51.78 0.48
N ASP A 678 27.07 -51.77 -0.79
CA ASP A 678 27.28 -52.91 -1.72
C ASP A 678 28.69 -53.01 -2.27
N LYS A 679 29.52 -52.00 -2.23
CA LYS A 679 30.94 -52.06 -2.58
C LYS A 679 31.75 -52.87 -1.56
N THR A 680 31.18 -53.13 -0.37
CA THR A 680 31.83 -53.84 0.72
C THR A 680 31.49 -55.36 0.79
N VAL A 681 30.53 -55.86 -0.02
CA VAL A 681 30.15 -57.28 0.01
C VAL A 681 30.28 -57.95 -1.34
N GLY A 682 31.44 -58.47 -1.61
CA GLY A 682 31.70 -59.73 -2.34
C GLY A 682 31.48 -59.86 -3.83
N PHE A 683 32.59 -60.25 -4.52
CA PHE A 683 32.72 -61.00 -5.76
C PHE A 683 31.75 -60.73 -6.93
N GLY A 684 32.22 -60.02 -7.96
CA GLY A 684 31.60 -60.06 -9.30
C GLY A 684 30.64 -58.97 -9.67
N VAL A 685 30.70 -57.80 -9.02
CA VAL A 685 29.78 -56.66 -9.29
C VAL A 685 30.34 -55.85 -10.48
N GLN A 686 29.64 -55.89 -11.62
CA GLN A 686 29.69 -54.82 -12.63
C GLN A 686 29.48 -53.49 -11.93
N ASP A 687 30.30 -52.51 -12.26
CA ASP A 687 30.32 -51.18 -11.64
C ASP A 687 28.95 -50.51 -11.82
N ILE A 688 28.06 -50.69 -10.80
CA ILE A 688 26.67 -50.20 -10.80
C ILE A 688 26.63 -48.66 -10.90
N SER A 689 27.74 -48.02 -10.55
CA SER A 689 27.86 -46.56 -10.65
C SER A 689 27.76 -46.02 -12.10
N HIS A 690 28.02 -46.88 -13.10
CA HIS A 690 27.88 -46.56 -14.53
C HIS A 690 26.56 -47.08 -15.13
N ASN A 691 25.72 -47.82 -14.39
CA ASN A 691 24.42 -48.28 -14.90
C ASN A 691 23.30 -47.43 -14.32
N HIS A 692 22.96 -46.32 -15.00
CA HIS A 692 21.96 -45.31 -14.59
C HIS A 692 20.58 -45.95 -14.27
N GLN A 693 20.14 -46.94 -15.04
CA GLN A 693 18.84 -47.59 -14.83
C GLN A 693 18.81 -48.42 -13.56
N ALA A 694 19.90 -49.14 -13.24
CA ALA A 694 19.99 -49.92 -12.00
C ALA A 694 20.03 -48.99 -10.78
N MET A 695 20.77 -47.91 -10.84
CA MET A 695 20.83 -46.87 -9.82
C MET A 695 19.46 -46.23 -9.59
N GLN A 696 18.75 -45.83 -10.63
CA GLN A 696 17.42 -45.25 -10.58
C GLN A 696 16.43 -46.21 -9.94
N SER A 697 16.38 -47.50 -10.32
CA SER A 697 15.49 -48.48 -9.76
C SER A 697 15.72 -48.66 -8.26
N ARG A 698 16.96 -48.70 -7.83
CA ARG A 698 17.30 -48.89 -6.40
C ARG A 698 16.97 -47.65 -5.57
N ILE A 699 17.27 -46.45 -6.05
CA ILE A 699 16.88 -45.21 -5.36
C ILE A 699 15.36 -45.16 -5.21
N MET A 700 14.60 -45.59 -6.23
CA MET A 700 13.15 -45.62 -6.19
C MET A 700 12.60 -46.68 -5.19
N GLU A 701 13.31 -47.79 -5.00
CA GLU A 701 12.95 -48.78 -3.96
C GLU A 701 13.17 -48.22 -2.56
N GLU A 702 14.31 -47.60 -2.31
CA GLU A 702 14.60 -46.98 -1.02
C GLU A 702 13.63 -45.83 -0.72
N LEU A 703 13.27 -45.02 -1.73
CA LEU A 703 12.25 -43.99 -1.61
C LEU A 703 10.90 -44.57 -1.13
N LYS A 704 10.47 -45.71 -1.73
CA LYS A 704 9.21 -46.41 -1.32
C LYS A 704 9.26 -46.96 0.08
N LYS A 705 10.44 -47.31 0.60
CA LYS A 705 10.62 -47.78 2.00
C LYS A 705 10.60 -46.60 2.99
N ALA A 706 11.16 -45.42 2.59
CA ALA A 706 11.32 -44.29 3.47
C ALA A 706 10.05 -43.43 3.61
N TYR A 707 9.23 -43.34 2.56
CA TYR A 707 8.06 -42.46 2.54
C TYR A 707 6.76 -43.23 2.24
N ARG A 708 5.64 -42.68 2.77
CA ARG A 708 4.30 -43.25 2.52
C ARG A 708 3.93 -43.15 1.04
N PRO A 709 3.26 -44.16 0.48
CA PRO A 709 2.87 -44.13 -0.95
C PRO A 709 2.02 -42.92 -1.33
N GLU A 710 1.14 -42.47 -0.45
CA GLU A 710 0.31 -41.27 -0.66
C GLU A 710 1.15 -40.00 -0.87
N PHE A 711 2.23 -39.82 -0.12
CA PHE A 711 3.13 -38.68 -0.29
C PHE A 711 3.88 -38.74 -1.63
N ILE A 712 4.43 -39.94 -1.96
CA ILE A 712 5.18 -40.16 -3.19
C ILE A 712 4.33 -39.91 -4.43
N ASN A 713 3.03 -40.26 -4.38
CA ASN A 713 2.08 -40.08 -5.50
C ASN A 713 1.63 -38.65 -5.71
N ARG A 714 1.86 -37.75 -4.76
CA ARG A 714 1.52 -36.32 -4.88
C ARG A 714 2.63 -35.48 -5.50
N ILE A 715 3.82 -36.07 -5.59
CA ILE A 715 4.97 -35.43 -6.21
C ILE A 715 4.89 -35.57 -7.72
N ASP A 716 4.91 -34.47 -8.46
CA ASP A 716 4.77 -34.46 -9.92
C ASP A 716 5.89 -35.22 -10.62
N GLU A 717 7.17 -34.94 -10.24
CA GLU A 717 8.31 -35.63 -10.84
C GLU A 717 9.36 -35.98 -9.78
N LYS A 718 9.90 -37.20 -9.89
CA LYS A 718 10.99 -37.72 -9.06
C LYS A 718 12.23 -37.82 -9.95
N VAL A 719 13.16 -36.93 -9.70
CA VAL A 719 14.33 -36.70 -10.58
C VAL A 719 15.57 -37.27 -9.91
N VAL A 720 16.23 -38.23 -10.58
CA VAL A 720 17.47 -38.82 -10.11
C VAL A 720 18.67 -38.13 -10.74
N PHE A 721 19.49 -37.52 -9.90
CA PHE A 721 20.76 -36.89 -10.31
C PHE A 721 21.88 -37.91 -10.34
N HIS A 722 22.66 -37.86 -11.39
CA HIS A 722 23.83 -38.75 -11.55
C HIS A 722 25.12 -38.02 -11.18
N SER A 723 26.16 -38.84 -10.95
CA SER A 723 27.51 -38.31 -10.69
C SER A 723 28.04 -37.55 -11.90
N LEU A 724 28.83 -36.53 -11.63
CA LEU A 724 29.38 -35.65 -12.66
C LEU A 724 30.63 -36.28 -13.33
N GLU A 725 30.68 -36.17 -14.65
CA GLU A 725 31.83 -36.62 -15.45
C GLU A 725 32.95 -35.55 -15.52
N GLU A 726 34.19 -35.98 -15.84
CA GLU A 726 35.35 -35.05 -15.88
C GLU A 726 35.14 -33.86 -16.83
N GLU A 727 34.47 -34.07 -17.97
CA GLU A 727 34.15 -33.00 -18.91
C GLU A 727 33.16 -31.99 -18.34
N GLN A 728 32.14 -32.47 -17.67
CA GLN A 728 31.13 -31.64 -16.98
C GLN A 728 31.77 -30.81 -15.86
N LEU A 729 32.70 -31.43 -15.10
CA LEU A 729 33.42 -30.70 -14.03
C LEU A 729 34.27 -29.55 -14.60
N ARG A 730 34.89 -29.70 -15.77
CA ARG A 730 35.63 -28.62 -16.42
C ARG A 730 34.73 -27.46 -16.81
N GLU A 731 33.56 -27.75 -17.33
CA GLU A 731 32.58 -26.71 -17.67
C GLU A 731 32.07 -26.00 -16.40
N ILE A 732 31.80 -26.71 -15.30
CA ILE A 732 31.43 -26.15 -14.01
C ILE A 732 32.51 -25.19 -13.50
N VAL A 733 33.80 -25.60 -13.57
CA VAL A 733 34.94 -24.72 -13.21
C VAL A 733 34.89 -23.42 -14.03
N LYS A 734 34.66 -23.50 -15.35
CA LYS A 734 34.57 -22.31 -16.20
C LYS A 734 33.44 -21.37 -15.74
N ILE A 735 32.25 -21.92 -15.40
CA ILE A 735 31.12 -21.12 -14.91
C ILE A 735 31.48 -20.46 -13.59
N MET A 736 32.06 -21.22 -12.64
CA MET A 736 32.46 -20.68 -11.34
C MET A 736 33.53 -19.59 -11.43
N MET A 737 34.34 -19.60 -12.48
CA MET A 737 35.38 -18.58 -12.72
C MET A 737 34.84 -17.30 -13.37
N LYS A 738 33.66 -17.30 -13.99
CA LYS A 738 33.09 -16.12 -14.67
C LYS A 738 33.03 -14.87 -13.78
N PRO A 739 32.53 -14.94 -12.52
CA PRO A 739 32.46 -13.75 -11.65
C PRO A 739 33.85 -13.16 -11.38
N LEU A 740 34.87 -14.03 -11.22
CA LEU A 740 36.26 -13.61 -11.00
C LEU A 740 36.84 -12.92 -12.25
N VAL A 741 36.58 -13.48 -13.45
CA VAL A 741 36.97 -12.85 -14.73
C VAL A 741 36.32 -11.47 -14.88
N SER A 742 35.02 -11.35 -14.60
CA SER A 742 34.33 -10.07 -14.69
C SER A 742 34.86 -9.03 -13.69
N ALA A 743 35.09 -9.42 -12.43
CA ALA A 743 35.64 -8.53 -11.40
C ALA A 743 37.06 -8.03 -11.74
N LEU A 744 37.88 -8.84 -12.38
CA LEU A 744 39.22 -8.47 -12.87
C LEU A 744 39.15 -7.59 -14.13
N ALA A 745 38.21 -7.87 -15.02
CA ALA A 745 37.97 -7.04 -16.20
C ALA A 745 37.55 -5.60 -15.83
N GLU A 746 36.72 -5.41 -14.77
CA GLU A 746 36.39 -4.08 -14.23
C GLU A 746 37.62 -3.31 -13.73
N LYS A 747 38.67 -4.05 -13.27
CA LYS A 747 39.95 -3.46 -12.87
C LYS A 747 40.94 -3.31 -14.07
N GLY A 748 40.47 -3.58 -15.29
CA GLY A 748 41.29 -3.53 -16.51
C GLY A 748 42.29 -4.67 -16.69
N ILE A 749 42.06 -5.82 -16.04
CA ILE A 749 42.96 -7.01 -16.14
C ILE A 749 42.20 -8.11 -16.85
N ASP A 750 42.79 -8.59 -17.96
CA ASP A 750 42.21 -9.69 -18.73
C ASP A 750 42.72 -11.05 -18.20
N LEU A 751 41.84 -11.91 -17.72
CA LEU A 751 42.17 -13.21 -17.14
C LEU A 751 41.86 -14.35 -18.12
N LYS A 752 42.88 -15.15 -18.49
CA LYS A 752 42.75 -16.29 -19.42
C LYS A 752 43.21 -17.59 -18.79
N PHE A 753 42.36 -18.61 -18.90
CA PHE A 753 42.68 -19.96 -18.43
C PHE A 753 43.14 -20.89 -19.56
N GLN A 754 44.20 -21.61 -19.33
CA GLN A 754 44.59 -22.70 -20.23
C GLN A 754 43.81 -23.98 -19.93
N PRO A 755 43.51 -24.85 -20.93
CA PRO A 755 42.77 -26.09 -20.71
C PRO A 755 43.39 -27.01 -19.64
N ALA A 756 44.71 -27.00 -19.51
CA ALA A 756 45.41 -27.76 -18.50
C ALA A 756 45.15 -27.29 -17.07
N ALA A 757 45.00 -25.97 -16.84
CA ALA A 757 44.64 -25.42 -15.54
C ALA A 757 43.21 -25.80 -15.13
N LEU A 758 42.27 -25.74 -16.08
CA LEU A 758 40.87 -26.14 -15.83
C LEU A 758 40.77 -27.63 -15.52
N LYS A 759 41.57 -28.48 -16.23
CA LYS A 759 41.60 -29.92 -15.94
C LYS A 759 42.16 -30.20 -14.55
N HIS A 760 43.22 -29.52 -14.17
CA HIS A 760 43.85 -29.65 -12.85
C HIS A 760 42.86 -29.26 -11.74
N LEU A 761 42.24 -28.10 -11.83
CA LEU A 761 41.23 -27.62 -10.87
C LEU A 761 40.03 -28.57 -10.76
N ALA A 762 39.55 -29.10 -11.89
CA ALA A 762 38.46 -30.05 -11.91
C ALA A 762 38.83 -31.36 -11.19
N LYS A 763 40.06 -31.85 -11.37
CA LYS A 763 40.57 -33.07 -10.74
C LYS A 763 40.78 -32.89 -9.24
N ASP A 764 41.42 -31.79 -8.83
CA ASP A 764 41.74 -31.52 -7.42
C ASP A 764 40.53 -31.11 -6.62
N GLY A 765 39.52 -30.51 -7.24
CA GLY A 765 38.31 -30.06 -6.62
C GLY A 765 37.16 -31.07 -6.63
N TYR A 766 37.38 -32.28 -7.19
CA TYR A 766 36.35 -33.31 -7.19
C TYR A 766 36.67 -34.38 -6.12
N ASP A 767 35.68 -34.69 -5.32
CA ASP A 767 35.74 -35.79 -4.36
C ASP A 767 34.62 -36.78 -4.68
N VAL A 768 34.88 -38.06 -4.63
CA VAL A 768 33.90 -39.12 -4.96
C VAL A 768 32.71 -39.11 -4.01
N GLU A 769 32.93 -38.67 -2.77
CA GLU A 769 31.88 -38.61 -1.75
C GLU A 769 31.15 -37.27 -1.72
N MET A 770 31.86 -36.16 -1.94
CA MET A 770 31.32 -34.81 -1.83
C MET A 770 30.97 -34.20 -3.22
N GLY A 771 31.23 -34.93 -4.30
CA GLY A 771 30.98 -34.44 -5.65
C GLY A 771 31.80 -33.18 -5.99
N ALA A 772 31.19 -32.19 -6.60
CA ALA A 772 31.79 -30.92 -6.97
C ALA A 772 31.80 -29.88 -5.80
N ARG A 773 31.37 -30.24 -4.58
CA ARG A 773 31.30 -29.30 -3.44
C ARG A 773 32.66 -28.73 -3.03
N PRO A 774 33.79 -29.51 -3.06
CA PRO A 774 35.11 -28.96 -2.74
C PRO A 774 35.67 -28.01 -3.80
N LEU A 775 35.16 -28.00 -5.05
CA LEU A 775 35.63 -27.16 -6.15
C LEU A 775 35.72 -25.69 -5.77
N ARG A 776 34.73 -25.16 -5.08
CA ARG A 776 34.72 -23.75 -4.67
C ARG A 776 35.89 -23.42 -3.74
N ARG A 777 36.18 -24.30 -2.80
CA ARG A 777 37.33 -24.15 -1.88
C ARG A 777 38.63 -24.26 -2.61
N THR A 778 38.76 -25.22 -3.56
CA THR A 778 39.95 -25.38 -4.39
C THR A 778 40.19 -24.14 -5.25
N ILE A 779 39.17 -23.57 -5.87
CA ILE A 779 39.27 -22.32 -6.65
C ILE A 779 39.74 -21.19 -5.71
N GLN A 780 39.11 -21.02 -4.54
CA GLN A 780 39.47 -19.99 -3.60
C GLN A 780 40.95 -20.09 -3.18
N THR A 781 41.38 -21.25 -2.73
CA THR A 781 42.74 -21.43 -2.21
C THR A 781 43.83 -21.43 -3.29
N GLN A 782 43.58 -22.00 -4.48
CA GLN A 782 44.59 -22.12 -5.51
C GLN A 782 44.60 -20.95 -6.50
N VAL A 783 43.46 -20.25 -6.67
CA VAL A 783 43.34 -19.16 -7.64
C VAL A 783 43.15 -17.83 -6.98
N GLU A 784 42.08 -17.64 -6.15
CA GLU A 784 41.73 -16.32 -5.58
C GLU A 784 42.78 -15.81 -4.59
N ASP A 785 43.27 -16.66 -3.69
CA ASP A 785 44.30 -16.28 -2.74
C ASP A 785 45.58 -15.87 -3.48
N LYS A 786 45.99 -16.63 -4.51
CA LYS A 786 47.20 -16.31 -5.28
C LYS A 786 47.05 -15.06 -6.14
N LEU A 787 45.87 -14.85 -6.72
CA LEU A 787 45.56 -13.61 -7.45
C LEU A 787 45.60 -12.40 -6.52
N SER A 788 45.10 -12.55 -5.33
CA SER A 788 45.12 -11.48 -4.33
C SER A 788 46.53 -11.09 -3.93
N GLU A 789 47.43 -12.08 -3.72
CA GLU A 789 48.84 -11.83 -3.47
C GLU A 789 49.51 -11.07 -4.64
N LEU A 790 49.25 -11.46 -5.87
CA LEU A 790 49.86 -10.84 -7.09
C LEU A 790 49.35 -9.39 -7.29
N LEU A 791 48.07 -9.15 -7.04
CA LEU A 791 47.45 -7.82 -7.12
C LEU A 791 47.96 -6.89 -6.02
N LEU A 792 47.96 -7.34 -4.74
CA LEU A 792 48.44 -6.54 -3.63
C LEU A 792 49.95 -6.30 -3.68
N GLY A 793 50.70 -7.26 -4.22
CA GLY A 793 52.13 -7.15 -4.47
C GLY A 793 52.51 -6.27 -5.65
N GLY A 794 51.55 -5.71 -6.40
CA GLY A 794 51.79 -4.85 -7.55
C GLY A 794 52.43 -5.58 -8.76
N GLN A 795 52.40 -6.91 -8.78
CA GLN A 795 52.97 -7.73 -9.86
C GLN A 795 52.04 -7.82 -11.09
N VAL A 796 50.76 -7.47 -10.91
CA VAL A 796 49.72 -7.36 -11.96
C VAL A 796 49.09 -6.01 -11.86
N VAL A 797 49.13 -5.25 -12.98
CA VAL A 797 48.55 -3.90 -13.07
C VAL A 797 47.51 -3.81 -14.18
N SER A 798 46.67 -2.78 -14.11
CA SER A 798 45.66 -2.52 -15.12
C SER A 798 46.29 -2.44 -16.55
N GLY A 799 45.63 -3.02 -17.55
CA GLY A 799 46.08 -3.10 -18.93
C GLY A 799 46.86 -4.39 -19.27
N GLN A 800 47.07 -5.28 -18.31
CA GLN A 800 47.82 -6.53 -18.55
C GLN A 800 46.87 -7.73 -18.67
N THR A 801 47.33 -8.76 -19.42
CA THR A 801 46.66 -10.06 -19.50
C THR A 801 47.37 -11.06 -18.59
N LEU A 802 46.59 -11.69 -17.69
CA LEU A 802 47.11 -12.76 -16.82
C LEU A 802 46.69 -14.12 -17.36
N LYS A 803 47.64 -14.98 -17.67
CA LYS A 803 47.41 -16.36 -18.13
C LYS A 803 47.65 -17.33 -16.96
N ILE A 804 46.62 -18.17 -16.67
CA ILE A 804 46.74 -19.25 -15.69
C ILE A 804 46.92 -20.58 -16.44
N GLY A 805 48.06 -21.22 -16.25
CA GLY A 805 48.38 -22.51 -16.79
C GLY A 805 48.61 -23.56 -15.68
N CYS A 806 48.99 -24.79 -16.07
CA CYS A 806 49.37 -25.82 -15.14
C CYS A 806 50.68 -26.49 -15.61
N SER A 807 51.67 -26.63 -14.70
CA SER A 807 52.90 -27.35 -14.95
C SER A 807 53.27 -28.17 -13.73
N LYS A 808 53.56 -29.47 -13.92
CA LYS A 808 53.91 -30.42 -12.85
C LYS A 808 52.89 -30.41 -11.68
N ASP A 809 51.59 -30.50 -12.01
CA ASP A 809 50.47 -30.47 -11.06
C ASP A 809 50.43 -29.24 -10.13
N LYS A 810 50.95 -28.09 -10.60
CA LYS A 810 50.84 -26.80 -9.92
C LYS A 810 50.37 -25.73 -10.90
N LEU A 811 49.49 -24.84 -10.43
CA LEU A 811 49.07 -23.70 -11.23
C LEU A 811 50.21 -22.71 -11.42
N THR A 812 50.35 -22.22 -12.65
CA THR A 812 51.32 -21.20 -13.02
C THR A 812 50.64 -19.94 -13.49
N PHE A 813 51.05 -18.80 -12.96
CA PHE A 813 50.51 -17.47 -13.23
C PHE A 813 51.54 -16.71 -14.06
N THR A 814 51.17 -16.33 -15.27
CA THR A 814 52.09 -15.63 -16.22
C THR A 814 51.45 -14.34 -16.68
N VAL A 815 52.08 -13.22 -16.40
CA VAL A 815 51.69 -11.88 -16.86
C VAL A 815 52.18 -11.72 -18.31
N VAL A 816 51.31 -11.28 -19.21
CA VAL A 816 51.59 -11.10 -20.65
C VAL A 816 51.22 -9.71 -21.11
#